data_9d0661238427fa51b26dcdced6ae91f6
#
_entry.id   9d0661238427fa51b26dcdced6ae91f6
#
_cell.length_a   1.000
_cell.length_b   1.000
_cell.length_c   1.000
_cell.angle_alpha   90.00
_cell.angle_beta   90.00
_cell.angle_gamma   90.00
#
_symmetry.space_group_name_H-M   'P 1'
#
loop_
_entity.id
_entity.type
_entity.pdbx_description
1 polymer ?
#
loop_
_entity_poly.entity_id
_entity_poly.type
_entity_poly.pdbx_seq_one_letter_code
_entity_poly.pdbx_strand_id
1 'polypeptide(L)'
;MGICSSRKPILLFLALILCYVSNAQRIVCDETCKLVDAPPASASVLPVRPAQTNLKKNQSDDPVPLKTDSNEYAVVSPVGCPSVEMISQADRLETLDGKTIAIVGVSFMTSVTHPEIKRLILENYPSAKVILLDEIGIAGPYPAPGITRKQKDEFQAKLKQMGVDAVISGNGGCGLCTPKETGSCIAAEYLGIPSVIIAGPGFVDQARYTALNNGVPVMRVAQYPGAFATHTRDELIRNTRKILWPQIVEALTKPILDEERSAGIAGSKGDIRDDVFYGTIDEINDYFKDMNWSDGLPIVPPTFEKVESFLKYTDLRWDETVAILPIAHRNTKVWHVAVNAVMAGCKSEYMPILIALTKGLGDPEFRRTLASTHAWIPYCWLNGPVARQLGIDCGQGQINEAANVAIGRFMNLALMNLCGYYVKQDRMGTFGYPMSWCMAEDEEACLRVGWKPYHVREGFGLNESTITLASTLLWGNNMAPSTTDPQKLMELLAWDISERSQFALGSGRQFTFRTVLMTEPVAAILAEKYSSPEALEKDLIDASRRPVKERAFANYNANPGGAKDGGQYSLRQYQGHIRKDEGGQMTPTPQWYDSPEIEQMTIPVMKKGMTAFLITGDAARNKVQTMPGGGYATIKIELPENWDSLMAELGYKPLESYSVLRR
;
A
#
# COMPACT_ATOMS: atom_id res chain seq x y z
N MET A 1 40.73 50.10 19.73
CA MET A 1 40.37 50.16 21.15
C MET A 1 38.87 50.02 21.29
N GLY A 2 38.42 49.03 22.07
CA GLY A 2 37.04 48.97 22.55
C GLY A 2 36.12 47.98 21.82
N ILE A 3 36.35 46.69 22.04
CA ILE A 3 35.40 45.61 21.71
C ILE A 3 34.35 45.58 22.82
N CYS A 4 33.09 45.73 22.47
CA CYS A 4 32.02 45.41 23.41
C CYS A 4 31.11 44.32 22.77
N SER A 5 31.16 43.17 23.42
CA SER A 5 30.37 41.98 23.11
C SER A 5 28.93 42.17 23.55
N SER A 6 27.96 41.87 22.70
CA SER A 6 26.63 41.55 23.15
C SER A 6 26.19 40.20 22.54
N ARG A 7 26.45 39.15 23.33
CA ARG A 7 25.76 37.86 23.14
C ARG A 7 24.45 37.89 23.89
N LYS A 8 23.34 37.97 23.16
CA LYS A 8 21.99 37.51 23.47
C LYS A 8 21.08 38.10 22.38
N PRO A 9 20.60 37.33 21.41
CA PRO A 9 19.32 36.66 21.51
C PRO A 9 19.20 35.36 20.66
N ILE A 10 19.97 34.34 20.93
CA ILE A 10 19.80 33.04 20.22
C ILE A 10 18.97 32.05 21.06
N LEU A 11 18.81 32.27 22.34
CA LEU A 11 18.03 31.34 23.18
C LEU A 11 16.50 31.54 23.12
N LEU A 12 15.99 32.65 22.59
CA LEU A 12 14.55 32.88 22.51
C LEU A 12 13.93 32.28 21.20
N PHE A 13 14.74 32.00 20.19
CA PHE A 13 14.23 31.40 18.93
C PHE A 13 14.16 29.88 18.97
N LEU A 14 14.92 29.22 19.81
CA LEU A 14 14.83 27.76 20.02
C LEU A 14 13.66 27.34 20.90
N ALA A 15 13.16 28.23 21.77
CA ALA A 15 11.99 27.94 22.61
C ALA A 15 10.64 28.05 21.88
N LEU A 16 10.57 28.75 20.75
CA LEU A 16 9.35 28.91 19.94
C LEU A 16 9.17 27.85 18.85
N ILE A 17 10.21 27.12 18.50
CA ILE A 17 10.12 26.01 17.53
C ILE A 17 9.71 24.69 18.20
N LEU A 18 9.86 24.57 19.52
CA LEU A 18 9.48 23.39 20.28
C LEU A 18 7.99 23.35 20.71
N CYS A 19 7.23 24.39 20.47
CA CYS A 19 5.80 24.45 20.86
C CYS A 19 4.80 24.14 19.75
N TYR A 20 5.22 23.75 18.55
CA TYR A 20 4.30 23.49 17.41
C TYR A 20 4.27 22.04 16.91
N VAL A 21 4.81 21.09 17.64
CA VAL A 21 4.70 19.67 17.31
C VAL A 21 4.34 18.91 18.58
N SER A 22 3.06 18.78 18.87
CA SER A 22 2.52 17.54 19.49
C SER A 22 1.07 17.68 19.90
N ASN A 23 0.19 17.08 19.13
CA ASN A 23 -1.00 16.46 19.65
C ASN A 23 -0.84 14.93 19.58
N ALA A 24 0.25 14.43 20.15
CA ALA A 24 0.43 13.01 20.38
C ALA A 24 1.34 12.85 21.60
N GLN A 25 0.73 12.47 22.71
CA GLN A 25 1.36 12.18 24.02
C GLN A 25 1.87 13.38 24.79
N ARG A 26 1.12 13.76 25.82
CA ARG A 26 1.63 14.61 26.90
C ARG A 26 2.74 13.85 27.62
N ILE A 27 3.97 14.24 27.37
CA ILE A 27 5.09 13.91 28.27
C ILE A 27 4.93 14.87 29.45
N VAL A 28 4.56 14.34 30.59
CA VAL A 28 4.56 15.09 31.85
C VAL A 28 5.90 14.86 32.50
N CYS A 29 6.74 15.89 32.56
CA CYS A 29 7.93 15.89 33.41
C CYS A 29 7.59 16.54 34.74
N ASP A 30 8.10 15.99 35.85
CA ASP A 30 8.08 16.65 37.11
C ASP A 30 9.10 17.81 37.16
N GLU A 31 9.10 18.58 38.23
CA GLU A 31 10.00 19.74 38.41
C GLU A 31 11.49 19.38 38.43
N THR A 32 11.84 18.10 38.36
CA THR A 32 13.21 17.59 38.38
C THR A 32 13.63 16.97 37.03
N CYS A 33 12.83 17.07 35.98
CA CYS A 33 13.06 16.45 34.63
C CYS A 33 13.23 14.93 34.62
N LYS A 34 12.64 14.20 35.54
CA LYS A 34 12.57 12.74 35.49
C LYS A 34 11.31 12.29 34.76
N LEU A 35 11.47 11.31 33.86
CA LEU A 35 10.35 10.62 33.19
C LEU A 35 9.52 9.90 34.25
N VAL A 36 8.26 10.28 34.39
CA VAL A 36 7.28 9.56 35.22
C VAL A 36 6.54 8.58 34.32
N ASP A 37 6.43 7.33 34.76
CA ASP A 37 5.68 6.30 34.04
C ASP A 37 4.25 6.75 33.79
N ALA A 38 3.87 6.88 32.51
CA ALA A 38 2.50 7.15 32.14
C ALA A 38 1.62 5.96 32.55
N PRO A 39 0.42 6.18 33.08
CA PRO A 39 -0.51 5.09 33.38
C PRO A 39 -0.82 4.31 32.10
N PRO A 40 -1.04 2.99 32.18
CA PRO A 40 -1.36 2.16 31.03
C PRO A 40 -2.58 2.76 30.32
N ALA A 41 -2.42 2.99 29.01
CA ALA A 41 -3.51 3.46 28.18
C ALA A 41 -4.65 2.45 28.28
N SER A 42 -5.77 2.86 28.91
CA SER A 42 -7.01 2.13 28.85
C SER A 42 -7.31 1.86 27.38
N ALA A 43 -7.74 0.64 27.03
CA ALA A 43 -8.13 0.25 25.70
C ALA A 43 -9.18 1.22 25.18
N SER A 44 -8.73 2.30 24.53
CA SER A 44 -9.64 3.23 23.89
C SER A 44 -10.18 2.52 22.66
N VAL A 45 -11.43 2.10 22.75
CA VAL A 45 -12.26 1.88 21.56
C VAL A 45 -12.14 3.16 20.75
N LEU A 46 -11.60 3.10 19.55
CA LEU A 46 -11.57 4.23 18.66
C LEU A 46 -13.04 4.67 18.48
N PRO A 47 -13.39 5.91 18.77
CA PRO A 47 -14.73 6.38 18.50
C PRO A 47 -14.89 6.40 16.98
N VAL A 48 -15.59 5.42 16.43
CA VAL A 48 -16.35 5.63 15.22
C VAL A 48 -17.41 6.65 15.64
N ARG A 49 -17.16 7.92 15.39
CA ARG A 49 -18.19 8.93 15.63
C ARG A 49 -19.37 8.55 14.73
N PRO A 50 -20.55 8.30 15.31
CA PRO A 50 -21.74 8.17 14.48
C PRO A 50 -21.87 9.45 13.69
N ALA A 51 -22.18 9.34 12.40
CA ALA A 51 -22.55 10.48 11.59
C ALA A 51 -23.67 11.23 12.35
N GLN A 52 -23.35 12.38 12.91
CA GLN A 52 -24.38 13.26 13.45
C GLN A 52 -25.08 13.85 12.25
N THR A 53 -26.13 13.16 11.82
CA THR A 53 -27.10 13.69 10.87
C THR A 53 -27.83 14.84 11.52
N ASN A 54 -27.34 16.06 11.34
CA ASN A 54 -28.14 17.26 11.53
C ASN A 54 -29.11 17.44 10.34
N LEU A 55 -29.81 16.35 10.00
CA LEU A 55 -30.91 16.41 9.05
C LEU A 55 -32.12 17.04 9.77
N LYS A 56 -32.34 18.32 9.57
CA LYS A 56 -33.68 18.88 9.75
C LYS A 56 -34.61 18.25 8.73
N LYS A 57 -35.33 17.20 9.12
CA LYS A 57 -36.43 16.65 8.37
C LYS A 57 -37.52 17.70 8.25
N ASN A 58 -37.56 18.39 7.12
CA ASN A 58 -38.81 19.01 6.67
C ASN A 58 -39.61 17.94 5.90
N GLN A 59 -40.74 17.53 6.48
CA GLN A 59 -41.72 16.71 5.80
C GLN A 59 -42.46 17.59 4.79
N SER A 60 -42.18 17.38 3.50
CA SER A 60 -43.10 17.65 2.39
C SER A 60 -42.73 16.76 1.22
N ASP A 61 -43.73 16.05 0.73
CA ASP A 61 -43.63 15.02 -0.32
C ASP A 61 -43.57 15.63 -1.74
N ASP A 62 -42.65 16.51 -2.02
CA ASP A 62 -42.27 16.90 -3.39
C ASP A 62 -40.84 17.41 -3.44
N PRO A 63 -40.03 16.99 -4.40
CA PRO A 63 -38.68 17.53 -4.57
C PRO A 63 -38.77 18.91 -5.20
N VAL A 64 -38.82 19.95 -4.38
CA VAL A 64 -38.64 21.33 -4.81
C VAL A 64 -37.14 21.63 -4.90
N PRO A 65 -36.59 22.02 -6.05
CA PRO A 65 -35.23 22.49 -6.13
C PRO A 65 -35.11 23.80 -5.33
N LEU A 66 -34.48 23.75 -4.18
CA LEU A 66 -34.13 24.93 -3.37
C LEU A 66 -33.08 25.76 -4.13
N LYS A 67 -33.52 26.78 -4.87
CA LYS A 67 -32.68 27.92 -5.21
C LYS A 67 -32.53 28.75 -3.96
N THR A 68 -31.44 28.58 -3.25
CA THR A 68 -31.04 29.48 -2.17
C THR A 68 -29.82 30.28 -2.65
N ASP A 69 -29.82 31.59 -2.37
CA ASP A 69 -28.68 32.50 -2.54
C ASP A 69 -27.54 32.20 -1.54
N SER A 70 -27.51 31.00 -0.97
CA SER A 70 -26.45 30.53 -0.08
C SER A 70 -25.43 29.72 -0.87
N ASN A 71 -24.13 30.00 -0.67
CA ASN A 71 -22.99 29.24 -1.19
C ASN A 71 -22.88 27.87 -0.50
N GLU A 72 -23.96 27.17 -0.29
CA GLU A 72 -24.08 25.89 0.39
C GLU A 72 -24.42 24.79 -0.64
N TYR A 73 -23.86 23.60 -0.42
CA TYR A 73 -23.99 22.47 -1.31
C TYR A 73 -24.38 21.21 -0.54
N ALA A 74 -25.26 20.40 -1.10
CA ALA A 74 -25.51 19.04 -0.67
C ALA A 74 -24.49 18.11 -1.33
N VAL A 75 -23.87 17.22 -0.56
CA VAL A 75 -22.81 16.35 -1.06
C VAL A 75 -23.05 14.89 -0.69
N VAL A 76 -22.58 13.98 -1.54
CA VAL A 76 -22.76 12.53 -1.43
C VAL A 76 -21.48 11.84 -0.95
N SER A 77 -21.61 10.60 -0.45
CA SER A 77 -20.47 9.82 0.10
C SER A 77 -19.55 9.29 -1.00
N PRO A 78 -18.22 9.42 -0.85
CA PRO A 78 -17.24 8.85 -1.77
C PRO A 78 -16.91 7.37 -1.49
N VAL A 79 -17.43 6.79 -0.40
CA VAL A 79 -16.98 5.50 0.13
C VAL A 79 -17.75 4.35 -0.48
N GLY A 80 -17.04 3.36 -1.03
CA GLY A 80 -17.65 2.14 -1.58
C GLY A 80 -18.41 1.32 -0.52
N CYS A 81 -19.42 0.56 -0.96
CA CYS A 81 -20.27 -0.21 -0.06
C CYS A 81 -19.49 -1.38 0.60
N PRO A 82 -19.69 -1.64 1.90
CA PRO A 82 -19.17 -2.85 2.52
C PRO A 82 -19.71 -4.11 1.81
N SER A 83 -18.85 -5.09 1.55
CA SER A 83 -19.23 -6.36 0.93
C SER A 83 -18.97 -7.59 1.81
N VAL A 84 -18.43 -7.37 3.01
CA VAL A 84 -18.11 -8.43 3.96
C VAL A 84 -19.11 -8.41 5.11
N GLU A 85 -19.72 -9.55 5.37
CA GLU A 85 -20.62 -9.73 6.52
C GLU A 85 -19.80 -9.96 7.79
N MET A 86 -20.26 -9.37 8.90
CA MET A 86 -19.66 -9.57 10.22
C MET A 86 -20.02 -10.95 10.76
N ILE A 87 -19.04 -11.70 11.24
CA ILE A 87 -19.27 -12.98 11.88
C ILE A 87 -19.76 -12.82 13.33
N SER A 88 -20.46 -13.85 13.85
CA SER A 88 -20.59 -14.03 15.28
C SER A 88 -19.23 -14.44 15.83
N GLN A 89 -18.58 -13.52 16.55
CA GLN A 89 -17.23 -13.70 17.03
C GLN A 89 -17.15 -14.73 18.14
N ALA A 90 -16.03 -15.49 18.20
CA ALA A 90 -15.77 -16.51 19.19
C ALA A 90 -15.89 -16.01 20.63
N ASP A 91 -16.50 -16.80 21.50
CA ASP A 91 -16.49 -16.55 22.93
C ASP A 91 -15.07 -16.68 23.50
N ARG A 92 -14.77 -15.90 24.52
CA ARG A 92 -13.47 -15.96 25.20
C ARG A 92 -13.46 -17.12 26.20
N LEU A 93 -12.28 -17.64 26.45
CA LEU A 93 -12.11 -18.78 27.37
C LEU A 93 -12.29 -18.31 28.82
N GLU A 94 -12.85 -19.17 29.68
CA GLU A 94 -12.87 -18.90 31.12
C GLU A 94 -11.47 -19.02 31.74
N THR A 95 -10.65 -19.92 31.22
CA THR A 95 -9.26 -20.16 31.64
C THR A 95 -8.47 -20.74 30.49
N LEU A 96 -7.14 -20.66 30.56
CA LEU A 96 -6.24 -21.37 29.65
C LEU A 96 -5.90 -22.79 30.14
N ASP A 97 -6.29 -23.14 31.36
CA ASP A 97 -5.97 -24.43 31.93
C ASP A 97 -6.75 -25.53 31.21
N GLY A 98 -6.09 -26.64 30.89
CA GLY A 98 -6.64 -27.75 30.11
C GLY A 98 -6.89 -27.45 28.62
N LYS A 99 -6.54 -26.27 28.13
CA LYS A 99 -6.77 -25.84 26.74
C LYS A 99 -5.60 -26.12 25.80
N THR A 100 -5.91 -26.39 24.55
CA THR A 100 -4.91 -26.50 23.48
C THR A 100 -4.73 -25.15 22.80
N ILE A 101 -3.54 -24.54 22.92
CA ILE A 101 -3.25 -23.19 22.43
C ILE A 101 -2.23 -23.28 21.29
N ALA A 102 -2.58 -22.78 20.11
CA ALA A 102 -1.67 -22.67 18.99
C ALA A 102 -0.98 -21.30 18.98
N ILE A 103 0.36 -21.29 18.92
CA ILE A 103 1.15 -20.06 18.75
C ILE A 103 1.73 -20.08 17.35
N VAL A 104 1.31 -19.11 16.53
CA VAL A 104 1.62 -19.04 15.11
C VAL A 104 2.23 -17.69 14.70
N GLY A 105 2.88 -17.65 13.56
CA GLY A 105 3.55 -16.47 13.03
C GLY A 105 5.03 -16.69 12.83
N VAL A 106 5.60 -15.92 11.88
CA VAL A 106 7.03 -16.04 11.48
C VAL A 106 7.72 -14.70 11.41
N SER A 107 7.02 -13.60 11.73
CA SER A 107 7.57 -12.24 11.59
C SER A 107 8.31 -11.82 12.87
N PHE A 108 9.33 -11.01 12.73
CA PHE A 108 10.01 -10.27 13.81
C PHE A 108 10.23 -11.00 15.14
N MET A 109 11.33 -11.74 15.27
CA MET A 109 11.82 -12.27 16.56
C MET A 109 10.84 -13.26 17.25
N THR A 110 9.92 -13.87 16.46
CA THR A 110 9.01 -14.90 16.97
C THR A 110 9.74 -16.09 17.61
N SER A 111 10.93 -16.43 17.11
CA SER A 111 11.80 -17.44 17.71
C SER A 111 12.28 -17.14 19.14
N VAL A 112 12.11 -15.90 19.61
CA VAL A 112 12.40 -15.52 21.00
C VAL A 112 11.10 -15.37 21.79
N THR A 113 10.12 -14.67 21.24
CA THR A 113 8.86 -14.37 21.95
C THR A 113 7.95 -15.59 22.07
N HIS A 114 7.81 -16.42 21.04
CA HIS A 114 6.90 -17.58 21.05
C HIS A 114 7.31 -18.69 22.02
N PRO A 115 8.57 -19.15 22.05
CA PRO A 115 9.04 -20.08 23.07
C PRO A 115 8.85 -19.55 24.49
N GLU A 116 9.05 -18.26 24.71
CA GLU A 116 8.86 -17.63 26.01
C GLU A 116 7.36 -17.61 26.41
N ILE A 117 6.46 -17.30 25.46
CA ILE A 117 5.01 -17.39 25.70
C ILE A 117 4.59 -18.84 26.01
N LYS A 118 5.10 -19.81 25.25
CA LYS A 118 4.88 -21.26 25.53
C LYS A 118 5.29 -21.62 26.94
N ARG A 119 6.48 -21.18 27.38
CA ARG A 119 6.98 -21.40 28.73
C ARG A 119 6.04 -20.79 29.79
N LEU A 120 5.62 -19.56 29.60
CA LEU A 120 4.72 -18.84 30.52
C LEU A 120 3.34 -19.52 30.62
N ILE A 121 2.78 -20.01 29.51
CA ILE A 121 1.53 -20.76 29.51
C ILE A 121 1.67 -22.02 30.36
N LEU A 122 2.69 -22.83 30.10
CA LEU A 122 2.90 -24.11 30.81
C LEU A 122 3.26 -23.93 32.29
N GLU A 123 3.89 -22.79 32.65
CA GLU A 123 4.19 -22.46 34.03
C GLU A 123 2.95 -22.03 34.84
N ASN A 124 2.06 -21.26 34.24
CA ASN A 124 0.85 -20.74 34.91
C ASN A 124 -0.38 -21.63 34.74
N TYR A 125 -0.39 -22.46 33.70
CA TYR A 125 -1.48 -23.39 33.37
C TYR A 125 -0.90 -24.78 33.02
N PRO A 126 -0.49 -25.58 34.01
CA PRO A 126 0.29 -26.80 33.76
C PRO A 126 -0.44 -27.89 32.97
N SER A 127 -1.79 -27.86 32.94
CA SER A 127 -2.58 -28.80 32.13
C SER A 127 -2.86 -28.33 30.72
N ALA A 128 -2.42 -27.10 30.34
CA ALA A 128 -2.54 -26.61 28.99
C ALA A 128 -1.59 -27.34 28.01
N LYS A 129 -2.04 -27.50 26.78
CA LYS A 129 -1.21 -27.97 25.66
C LYS A 129 -0.86 -26.80 24.76
N VAL A 130 0.42 -26.65 24.42
CA VAL A 130 0.88 -25.55 23.53
C VAL A 130 1.56 -26.12 22.29
N ILE A 131 1.05 -25.72 21.12
CA ILE A 131 1.50 -26.17 19.80
C ILE A 131 2.14 -24.97 19.12
N LEU A 132 3.39 -25.08 18.69
CA LEU A 132 4.06 -24.05 17.88
C LEU A 132 3.80 -24.28 16.39
N LEU A 133 4.07 -23.25 15.56
CA LEU A 133 3.79 -23.27 14.12
C LEU A 133 4.45 -24.44 13.37
N ASP A 134 5.67 -24.78 13.70
CA ASP A 134 6.41 -25.92 13.11
C ASP A 134 5.75 -27.28 13.41
N GLU A 135 5.15 -27.42 14.57
CA GLU A 135 4.38 -28.61 14.96
C GLU A 135 3.03 -28.73 14.20
N ILE A 136 2.50 -27.62 13.69
CA ILE A 136 1.27 -27.59 12.88
C ILE A 136 1.51 -28.13 11.47
N GLY A 137 2.75 -28.05 10.98
CA GLY A 137 3.15 -28.57 9.67
C GLY A 137 2.58 -27.79 8.48
N ILE A 138 2.43 -26.49 8.64
CA ILE A 138 2.01 -25.56 7.58
C ILE A 138 3.06 -24.46 7.44
N ALA A 139 3.42 -24.15 6.20
CA ALA A 139 4.35 -23.06 5.91
C ALA A 139 3.67 -21.70 6.03
N GLY A 140 3.84 -21.03 7.15
CA GLY A 140 3.59 -19.61 7.31
C GLY A 140 2.18 -19.19 7.73
N PRO A 141 2.05 -17.94 8.17
CA PRO A 141 0.80 -17.36 8.64
C PRO A 141 -0.13 -16.95 7.50
N TYR A 142 -1.40 -16.87 7.77
CA TYR A 142 -2.48 -16.55 6.84
C TYR A 142 -3.31 -15.36 7.29
N PRO A 143 -4.01 -14.76 6.34
CA PRO A 143 -3.70 -14.51 4.97
C PRO A 143 -3.04 -13.14 4.79
N ALA A 144 -1.98 -13.05 4.02
CA ALA A 144 -1.59 -11.75 3.47
C ALA A 144 -2.50 -11.41 2.28
N PRO A 145 -2.62 -10.12 1.86
CA PRO A 145 -3.16 -9.80 0.56
C PRO A 145 -2.48 -10.67 -0.50
N GLY A 146 -3.24 -11.48 -1.24
CA GLY A 146 -2.70 -12.43 -2.22
C GLY A 146 -2.52 -13.86 -1.75
N ILE A 147 -2.85 -14.21 -0.50
CA ILE A 147 -2.91 -15.59 -0.06
C ILE A 147 -4.23 -16.21 -0.48
N THR A 148 -4.14 -17.40 -1.01
CA THR A 148 -5.27 -18.11 -1.60
C THR A 148 -6.24 -18.61 -0.53
N ARG A 149 -7.52 -18.70 -0.90
CA ARG A 149 -8.56 -19.33 -0.07
C ARG A 149 -8.13 -20.74 0.41
N LYS A 150 -7.47 -21.48 -0.48
CA LYS A 150 -6.94 -22.83 -0.19
C LYS A 150 -6.06 -22.87 1.06
N GLN A 151 -5.15 -21.91 1.21
CA GLN A 151 -4.23 -21.87 2.34
C GLN A 151 -4.97 -21.57 3.65
N LYS A 152 -5.99 -20.66 3.62
CA LYS A 152 -6.86 -20.42 4.77
C LYS A 152 -7.60 -21.70 5.18
N ASP A 153 -8.17 -22.40 4.21
CA ASP A 153 -8.92 -23.63 4.45
C ASP A 153 -8.01 -24.74 5.04
N GLU A 154 -6.78 -24.87 4.53
CA GLU A 154 -5.77 -25.81 5.07
C GLU A 154 -5.41 -25.49 6.53
N PHE A 155 -5.21 -24.22 6.86
CA PHE A 155 -4.92 -23.79 8.23
C PHE A 155 -6.10 -24.10 9.16
N GLN A 156 -7.31 -23.74 8.77
CA GLN A 156 -8.53 -24.01 9.52
C GLN A 156 -8.73 -25.52 9.73
N ALA A 157 -8.48 -26.34 8.73
CA ALA A 157 -8.56 -27.80 8.84
C ALA A 157 -7.57 -28.35 9.89
N LYS A 158 -6.35 -27.81 9.92
CA LYS A 158 -5.33 -28.18 10.92
C LYS A 158 -5.70 -27.78 12.33
N LEU A 159 -6.21 -26.55 12.53
CA LEU A 159 -6.68 -26.12 13.85
C LEU A 159 -7.76 -27.07 14.41
N LYS A 160 -8.73 -27.44 13.55
CA LYS A 160 -9.78 -28.41 13.93
C LYS A 160 -9.20 -29.80 14.23
N GLN A 161 -8.32 -30.32 13.35
CA GLN A 161 -7.70 -31.65 13.52
C GLN A 161 -6.92 -31.74 14.83
N MET A 162 -6.27 -30.66 15.25
CA MET A 162 -5.45 -30.64 16.46
C MET A 162 -6.23 -30.23 17.72
N GLY A 163 -7.52 -29.97 17.61
CA GLY A 163 -8.38 -29.57 18.73
C GLY A 163 -7.92 -28.27 19.38
N VAL A 164 -7.60 -27.27 18.59
CA VAL A 164 -7.12 -25.98 19.10
C VAL A 164 -8.26 -25.17 19.68
N ASP A 165 -8.10 -24.71 20.93
CA ASP A 165 -9.07 -23.89 21.67
C ASP A 165 -8.78 -22.38 21.57
N ALA A 166 -7.53 -21.98 21.31
CA ALA A 166 -7.16 -20.57 21.15
C ALA A 166 -5.95 -20.40 20.24
N VAL A 167 -5.85 -19.25 19.59
CA VAL A 167 -4.73 -18.88 18.71
C VAL A 167 -4.05 -17.61 19.19
N ILE A 168 -2.72 -17.63 19.31
CA ILE A 168 -1.85 -16.47 19.50
C ILE A 168 -1.04 -16.31 18.22
N SER A 169 -1.10 -15.17 17.58
CA SER A 169 -0.35 -14.90 16.35
C SER A 169 0.54 -13.65 16.47
N GLY A 170 1.59 -13.57 15.73
CA GLY A 170 2.49 -12.42 15.70
C GLY A 170 3.89 -12.80 15.22
N ASN A 171 4.85 -11.89 15.24
CA ASN A 171 4.75 -10.50 15.72
C ASN A 171 4.47 -9.53 14.55
N GLY A 172 3.42 -8.75 14.62
CA GLY A 172 3.14 -7.68 13.67
C GLY A 172 4.04 -6.46 13.93
N GLY A 173 5.02 -6.22 13.06
CA GLY A 173 5.98 -5.14 13.20
C GLY A 173 6.26 -4.38 11.90
N CYS A 174 5.45 -4.58 10.85
CA CYS A 174 5.51 -3.84 9.60
C CYS A 174 4.14 -3.81 8.89
N GLY A 175 3.99 -2.89 7.94
CA GLY A 175 2.74 -2.70 7.20
C GLY A 175 2.29 -3.91 6.37
N LEU A 176 3.19 -4.82 6.02
CA LEU A 176 2.88 -6.06 5.30
C LEU A 176 2.75 -7.26 6.25
N CYS A 177 3.53 -7.28 7.33
CA CYS A 177 3.55 -8.41 8.26
C CYS A 177 2.31 -8.41 9.15
N THR A 178 1.89 -7.25 9.65
CA THR A 178 0.75 -7.15 10.56
C THR A 178 -0.56 -7.70 9.96
N PRO A 179 -0.99 -7.31 8.75
CA PRO A 179 -2.17 -7.94 8.14
C PRO A 179 -2.02 -9.44 7.94
N LYS A 180 -0.82 -9.92 7.62
CA LYS A 180 -0.50 -11.33 7.44
C LYS A 180 -0.68 -12.11 8.75
N GLU A 181 -0.13 -11.61 9.85
CA GLU A 181 -0.26 -12.25 11.16
C GLU A 181 -1.71 -12.17 11.68
N THR A 182 -2.40 -11.04 11.48
CA THR A 182 -3.82 -10.85 11.82
C THR A 182 -4.71 -11.87 11.11
N GLY A 183 -4.34 -12.24 9.88
CA GLY A 183 -5.09 -13.21 9.11
C GLY A 183 -5.17 -14.60 9.75
N SER A 184 -4.16 -15.02 10.50
CA SER A 184 -4.21 -16.26 11.28
C SER A 184 -5.28 -16.17 12.40
N CYS A 185 -5.37 -15.01 13.05
CA CYS A 185 -6.42 -14.73 14.03
C CYS A 185 -7.81 -14.72 13.39
N ILE A 186 -7.95 -14.02 12.24
CA ILE A 186 -9.22 -14.00 11.49
C ILE A 186 -9.67 -15.42 11.14
N ALA A 187 -8.75 -16.26 10.64
CA ALA A 187 -9.07 -17.64 10.30
C ALA A 187 -9.55 -18.46 11.52
N ALA A 188 -8.99 -18.22 12.70
CA ALA A 188 -9.42 -18.84 13.95
C ALA A 188 -10.80 -18.34 14.39
N GLU A 189 -11.04 -17.02 14.40
CA GLU A 189 -12.34 -16.42 14.78
C GLU A 189 -13.48 -16.93 13.89
N TYR A 190 -13.24 -17.17 12.61
CA TYR A 190 -14.21 -17.80 11.69
C TYR A 190 -14.58 -19.25 12.06
N LEU A 191 -13.78 -19.91 12.89
CA LEU A 191 -14.06 -21.25 13.42
C LEU A 191 -14.69 -21.24 14.82
N GLY A 192 -14.94 -20.04 15.40
CA GLY A 192 -15.34 -19.91 16.79
C GLY A 192 -14.19 -20.16 17.78
N ILE A 193 -12.93 -19.98 17.34
CA ILE A 193 -11.73 -20.12 18.16
C ILE A 193 -11.23 -18.73 18.52
N PRO A 194 -11.21 -18.33 19.81
CA PRO A 194 -10.73 -17.04 20.24
C PRO A 194 -9.26 -16.82 19.92
N SER A 195 -8.91 -15.59 19.57
CA SER A 195 -7.55 -15.28 19.13
C SER A 195 -7.04 -13.94 19.64
N VAL A 196 -5.71 -13.80 19.63
CA VAL A 196 -5.00 -12.54 19.91
C VAL A 196 -3.82 -12.38 18.98
N ILE A 197 -3.66 -11.18 18.43
CA ILE A 197 -2.46 -10.81 17.68
C ILE A 197 -1.49 -10.01 18.54
N ILE A 198 -0.18 -10.31 18.41
CA ILE A 198 0.88 -9.50 18.99
C ILE A 198 1.34 -8.50 17.95
N ALA A 199 1.30 -7.21 18.26
CA ALA A 199 1.70 -6.15 17.35
C ALA A 199 2.55 -5.08 18.06
N GLY A 200 3.48 -4.47 17.32
CA GLY A 200 4.23 -3.30 17.80
C GLY A 200 3.36 -2.04 17.84
N PRO A 201 3.85 -0.96 18.52
CA PRO A 201 3.15 0.30 18.56
C PRO A 201 2.73 0.86 17.22
N GLY A 202 2.26 1.44 16.59
CA GLY A 202 1.94 1.89 15.24
C GLY A 202 1.24 0.87 14.33
N PHE A 203 1.11 -0.40 14.79
CA PHE A 203 0.47 -1.47 14.00
C PHE A 203 -0.78 -2.05 14.66
N VAL A 204 -1.15 -1.56 15.84
CA VAL A 204 -2.34 -2.00 16.59
C VAL A 204 -3.62 -1.70 15.78
N ASP A 205 -3.75 -0.48 15.29
CA ASP A 205 -4.92 -0.08 14.51
C ASP A 205 -4.98 -0.80 13.18
N GLN A 206 -3.83 -1.02 12.51
CA GLN A 206 -3.78 -1.83 11.30
C GLN A 206 -4.32 -3.24 11.53
N ALA A 207 -3.96 -3.89 12.65
CA ALA A 207 -4.48 -5.22 12.99
C ALA A 207 -6.00 -5.19 13.17
N ARG A 208 -6.53 -4.19 13.89
CA ARG A 208 -7.97 -4.03 14.11
C ARG A 208 -8.75 -3.79 12.81
N TYR A 209 -8.24 -2.88 11.95
CA TYR A 209 -8.87 -2.62 10.66
C TYR A 209 -8.78 -3.81 9.70
N THR A 210 -7.65 -4.52 9.70
CA THR A 210 -7.52 -5.75 8.92
C THR A 210 -8.59 -6.76 9.32
N ALA A 211 -8.84 -6.94 10.62
CA ALA A 211 -9.86 -7.86 11.11
C ALA A 211 -11.28 -7.38 10.75
N LEU A 212 -11.59 -6.12 11.01
CA LEU A 212 -12.89 -5.52 10.69
C LEU A 212 -13.21 -5.63 9.20
N ASN A 213 -12.27 -5.28 8.33
CA ASN A 213 -12.40 -5.38 6.87
C ASN A 213 -12.57 -6.83 6.38
N ASN A 214 -12.26 -7.81 7.22
CA ASN A 214 -12.44 -9.24 6.95
C ASN A 214 -13.54 -9.88 7.83
N GLY A 215 -14.49 -9.10 8.31
CA GLY A 215 -15.71 -9.60 8.97
C GLY A 215 -15.55 -9.96 10.44
N VAL A 216 -14.42 -9.66 11.09
CA VAL A 216 -14.21 -9.88 12.53
C VAL A 216 -14.38 -8.54 13.27
N PRO A 217 -15.48 -8.33 14.02
CA PRO A 217 -15.83 -7.04 14.61
C PRO A 217 -14.80 -6.50 15.58
N VAL A 218 -14.24 -7.39 16.43
CA VAL A 218 -13.28 -7.00 17.48
C VAL A 218 -12.03 -7.84 17.40
N MET A 219 -10.88 -7.25 17.13
CA MET A 219 -9.59 -7.93 17.21
C MET A 219 -8.87 -7.54 18.50
N ARG A 220 -8.62 -8.54 19.34
CA ARG A 220 -7.78 -8.38 20.54
C ARG A 220 -6.32 -8.31 20.13
N VAL A 221 -5.62 -7.28 20.62
CA VAL A 221 -4.21 -7.03 20.27
C VAL A 221 -3.39 -6.91 21.55
N ALA A 222 -2.35 -7.72 21.67
CA ALA A 222 -1.33 -7.59 22.70
C ALA A 222 -0.22 -6.68 22.15
N GLN A 223 -0.09 -5.48 22.69
CA GLN A 223 0.85 -4.48 22.20
C GLN A 223 2.23 -4.66 22.82
N TYR A 224 3.23 -4.93 21.97
CA TYR A 224 4.63 -4.96 22.37
C TYR A 224 5.19 -3.54 22.56
N PRO A 225 6.03 -3.27 23.58
CA PRO A 225 6.48 -1.90 23.89
C PRO A 225 7.72 -1.50 23.07
N GLY A 226 7.60 -1.33 21.78
CA GLY A 226 8.66 -0.86 20.89
C GLY A 226 8.88 -1.69 19.65
N ALA A 227 10.03 -1.53 19.00
CA ALA A 227 10.35 -2.25 17.77
C ALA A 227 11.06 -3.58 18.09
N PHE A 228 10.48 -4.70 17.72
CA PHE A 228 11.03 -6.04 17.97
C PHE A 228 12.47 -6.22 17.49
N ALA A 229 12.80 -5.66 16.33
CA ALA A 229 14.10 -5.84 15.70
C ALA A 229 15.25 -5.06 16.35
N THR A 230 14.93 -4.09 17.21
CA THR A 230 15.95 -3.25 17.88
C THR A 230 16.22 -3.65 19.32
N HIS A 231 15.40 -4.54 19.89
CA HIS A 231 15.57 -5.04 21.23
C HIS A 231 16.47 -6.28 21.28
N THR A 232 17.30 -6.34 22.30
CA THR A 232 18.13 -7.52 22.61
C THR A 232 17.25 -8.72 22.99
N ARG A 233 17.80 -9.93 22.94
CA ARG A 233 17.10 -11.14 23.37
C ARG A 233 16.54 -11.03 24.80
N ASP A 234 17.32 -10.48 25.72
CA ASP A 234 16.90 -10.34 27.13
C ASP A 234 15.79 -9.30 27.29
N GLU A 235 15.82 -8.22 26.51
CA GLU A 235 14.73 -7.25 26.47
C GLU A 235 13.45 -7.86 25.89
N LEU A 236 13.55 -8.65 24.83
CA LEU A 236 12.43 -9.37 24.27
C LEU A 236 11.79 -10.31 25.27
N ILE A 237 12.60 -11.11 25.99
CA ILE A 237 12.11 -12.01 27.03
C ILE A 237 11.46 -11.24 28.17
N ARG A 238 12.13 -10.20 28.67
CA ARG A 238 11.61 -9.36 29.76
C ARG A 238 10.29 -8.69 29.38
N ASN A 239 10.19 -8.12 28.18
CA ASN A 239 8.99 -7.45 27.70
C ASN A 239 7.85 -8.45 27.43
N THR A 240 8.18 -9.64 26.96
CA THR A 240 7.21 -10.73 26.82
C THR A 240 6.61 -11.11 28.17
N ARG A 241 7.43 -11.29 29.20
CA ARG A 241 6.95 -11.64 30.54
C ARG A 241 6.13 -10.56 31.20
N LYS A 242 6.62 -9.32 31.16
CA LYS A 242 6.06 -8.22 31.96
C LYS A 242 4.91 -7.49 31.27
N ILE A 243 4.91 -7.44 29.93
CA ILE A 243 4.01 -6.61 29.16
C ILE A 243 3.10 -7.40 28.25
N LEU A 244 3.62 -8.32 27.43
CA LEU A 244 2.78 -9.11 26.52
C LEU A 244 1.94 -10.15 27.24
N TRP A 245 2.54 -10.88 28.20
CA TRP A 245 1.88 -11.98 28.86
C TRP A 245 0.53 -11.61 29.51
N PRO A 246 0.43 -10.58 30.38
CA PRO A 246 -0.86 -10.22 30.96
C PRO A 246 -1.87 -9.81 29.89
N GLN A 247 -1.45 -9.11 28.83
CA GLN A 247 -2.35 -8.72 27.73
C GLN A 247 -2.85 -9.93 26.93
N ILE A 248 -2.00 -10.92 26.70
CA ILE A 248 -2.39 -12.17 26.01
C ILE A 248 -3.44 -12.92 26.81
N VAL A 249 -3.24 -13.09 28.11
CA VAL A 249 -4.21 -13.75 28.99
C VAL A 249 -5.53 -12.97 28.99
N GLU A 250 -5.50 -11.67 29.21
CA GLU A 250 -6.70 -10.82 29.17
C GLU A 250 -7.43 -10.93 27.83
N ALA A 251 -6.70 -10.86 26.72
CA ALA A 251 -7.27 -10.93 25.37
C ALA A 251 -8.02 -12.25 25.09
N LEU A 252 -7.53 -13.36 25.64
CA LEU A 252 -8.12 -14.67 25.44
C LEU A 252 -9.24 -15.02 26.45
N THR A 253 -9.28 -14.33 27.61
CA THR A 253 -10.22 -14.66 28.70
C THR A 253 -11.28 -13.61 28.99
N LYS A 254 -11.02 -12.33 28.68
CA LYS A 254 -11.98 -11.27 28.94
C LYS A 254 -13.08 -11.25 27.89
N PRO A 255 -14.37 -11.40 28.29
CA PRO A 255 -15.50 -11.35 27.38
C PRO A 255 -15.51 -10.10 26.48
N ILE A 256 -16.01 -10.26 25.27
CA ILE A 256 -16.25 -9.15 24.33
C ILE A 256 -17.65 -8.64 24.60
N LEU A 257 -17.76 -7.34 24.90
CA LEU A 257 -19.02 -6.68 25.18
C LEU A 257 -19.79 -6.38 23.88
N ASP A 258 -21.13 -6.31 23.99
CA ASP A 258 -21.98 -6.01 22.82
C ASP A 258 -21.72 -4.63 22.24
N GLU A 259 -21.33 -3.66 23.07
CA GLU A 259 -20.91 -2.33 22.64
C GLU A 259 -19.61 -2.38 21.80
N GLU A 260 -18.67 -3.26 22.12
CA GLU A 260 -17.47 -3.49 21.34
C GLU A 260 -17.82 -4.13 19.97
N ARG A 261 -18.77 -5.06 19.94
CA ARG A 261 -19.23 -5.72 18.70
C ARG A 261 -19.96 -4.75 17.78
N SER A 262 -20.74 -3.85 18.32
CA SER A 262 -21.54 -2.88 17.56
C SER A 262 -20.73 -1.69 17.04
N ALA A 263 -19.61 -1.35 17.65
CA ALA A 263 -18.77 -0.21 17.29
C ALA A 263 -18.17 -0.30 15.86
N GLY A 264 -18.10 -1.50 15.26
CA GLY A 264 -17.59 -1.73 13.90
C GLY A 264 -18.68 -1.78 12.81
N ILE A 265 -19.97 -1.80 13.19
CA ILE A 265 -21.08 -2.12 12.26
C ILE A 265 -21.80 -0.87 11.72
N ALA A 266 -21.31 0.33 11.95
CA ALA A 266 -21.90 1.56 11.44
C ALA A 266 -21.78 1.66 9.91
N GLY A 267 -22.46 0.80 9.18
CA GLY A 267 -22.70 0.90 7.75
C GLY A 267 -23.92 1.78 7.51
N SER A 268 -23.82 2.73 6.60
CA SER A 268 -24.94 3.56 6.17
C SER A 268 -26.05 2.67 5.60
N LYS A 269 -27.22 2.70 6.22
CA LYS A 269 -28.45 2.03 5.71
C LYS A 269 -29.19 2.87 4.66
N GLY A 270 -28.53 3.82 3.99
CA GLY A 270 -29.11 4.71 3.00
C GLY A 270 -28.79 4.31 1.54
N ASP A 271 -29.45 4.93 0.58
CA ASP A 271 -29.05 4.87 -0.83
C ASP A 271 -27.68 5.52 -0.98
N ILE A 272 -26.82 4.98 -1.85
CA ILE A 272 -25.47 5.53 -2.11
C ILE A 272 -25.51 6.94 -2.70
N ARG A 273 -26.65 7.39 -3.14
CA ARG A 273 -26.90 8.72 -3.70
C ARG A 273 -27.49 9.70 -2.68
N ASP A 274 -27.77 9.23 -1.46
CA ASP A 274 -28.26 10.11 -0.40
C ASP A 274 -27.22 11.16 0.00
N ASP A 275 -27.67 12.37 0.28
CA ASP A 275 -26.82 13.41 0.81
C ASP A 275 -26.32 13.03 2.19
N VAL A 276 -25.01 13.16 2.41
CA VAL A 276 -24.35 12.87 3.68
C VAL A 276 -24.04 14.12 4.47
N PHE A 277 -23.97 15.26 3.80
CA PHE A 277 -23.69 16.54 4.43
C PHE A 277 -24.21 17.70 3.58
N TYR A 278 -24.56 18.81 4.24
CA TYR A 278 -24.98 20.07 3.62
C TYR A 278 -24.25 21.23 4.27
N GLY A 279 -23.60 22.10 3.51
CA GLY A 279 -22.88 23.24 4.01
C GLY A 279 -22.10 24.00 2.95
N THR A 280 -21.35 24.99 3.39
CA THR A 280 -20.39 25.76 2.57
C THR A 280 -19.20 24.90 2.13
N ILE A 281 -18.42 25.39 1.17
CA ILE A 281 -17.20 24.71 0.70
C ILE A 281 -16.24 24.40 1.86
N ASP A 282 -16.05 25.35 2.78
CA ASP A 282 -15.12 25.17 3.91
C ASP A 282 -15.65 24.09 4.88
N GLU A 283 -16.93 24.14 5.23
CA GLU A 283 -17.58 23.14 6.09
C GLU A 283 -17.55 21.74 5.47
N ILE A 284 -17.75 21.62 4.14
CA ILE A 284 -17.64 20.37 3.40
C ILE A 284 -16.21 19.83 3.47
N ASN A 285 -15.21 20.68 3.24
CA ASN A 285 -13.81 20.26 3.33
C ASN A 285 -13.44 19.79 4.73
N ASP A 286 -13.87 20.47 5.77
CA ASP A 286 -13.65 20.05 7.16
C ASP A 286 -14.36 18.73 7.46
N TYR A 287 -15.61 18.58 7.06
CA TYR A 287 -16.36 17.32 7.22
C TYR A 287 -15.68 16.13 6.52
N PHE A 288 -15.28 16.28 5.24
CA PHE A 288 -14.62 15.21 4.50
C PHE A 288 -13.25 14.84 5.10
N LYS A 289 -12.53 15.83 5.65
CA LYS A 289 -11.28 15.62 6.36
C LYS A 289 -11.50 14.85 7.68
N ASP A 290 -12.49 15.23 8.47
CA ASP A 290 -12.83 14.58 9.74
C ASP A 290 -13.29 13.12 9.52
N MET A 291 -13.97 12.87 8.40
CA MET A 291 -14.38 11.52 7.97
C MET A 291 -13.23 10.71 7.36
N ASN A 292 -12.03 11.26 7.19
CA ASN A 292 -10.92 10.68 6.43
C ASN A 292 -11.29 10.35 4.98
N TRP A 293 -12.12 11.16 4.34
CA TRP A 293 -12.52 10.98 2.93
C TRP A 293 -11.73 11.84 1.97
N SER A 294 -10.89 12.75 2.45
CA SER A 294 -10.00 13.57 1.63
C SER A 294 -8.53 13.34 1.94
N ASP A 295 -7.67 13.65 0.96
CA ASP A 295 -6.22 13.61 1.07
C ASP A 295 -5.62 14.77 1.90
N GLY A 296 -6.47 15.59 2.52
CA GLY A 296 -6.10 16.77 3.30
C GLY A 296 -6.00 18.06 2.48
N LEU A 297 -6.11 17.98 1.17
CA LEU A 297 -6.23 19.14 0.27
C LEU A 297 -7.71 19.46 0.02
N PRO A 298 -8.06 20.72 -0.30
CA PRO A 298 -9.41 21.09 -0.68
C PRO A 298 -9.94 20.23 -1.82
N ILE A 299 -11.18 19.79 -1.72
CA ILE A 299 -11.87 18.99 -2.74
C ILE A 299 -12.89 19.86 -3.49
N VAL A 300 -13.23 19.43 -4.68
CA VAL A 300 -14.44 19.91 -5.36
C VAL A 300 -15.64 19.23 -4.70
N PRO A 301 -16.63 19.97 -4.16
CA PRO A 301 -17.81 19.36 -3.55
C PRO A 301 -18.53 18.40 -4.52
N PRO A 302 -18.67 17.11 -4.17
CA PRO A 302 -19.34 16.12 -5.00
C PRO A 302 -20.87 16.22 -4.85
N THR A 303 -21.47 17.24 -5.50
CA THR A 303 -22.91 17.38 -5.56
C THR A 303 -23.50 16.35 -6.53
N PHE A 304 -24.78 16.03 -6.35
CA PHE A 304 -25.49 15.07 -7.19
C PHE A 304 -25.32 15.40 -8.68
N GLU A 305 -25.55 16.64 -9.07
CA GLU A 305 -25.51 17.09 -10.47
C GLU A 305 -24.10 16.95 -11.09
N LYS A 306 -23.06 17.27 -10.29
CA LYS A 306 -21.67 17.10 -10.77
C LYS A 306 -21.34 15.63 -10.95
N VAL A 307 -21.75 14.78 -10.02
CA VAL A 307 -21.53 13.32 -10.11
C VAL A 307 -22.30 12.74 -11.29
N GLU A 308 -23.57 13.11 -11.47
CA GLU A 308 -24.40 12.66 -12.57
C GLU A 308 -23.82 13.03 -13.94
N SER A 309 -23.14 14.17 -14.06
CA SER A 309 -22.51 14.59 -15.30
C SER A 309 -21.46 13.61 -15.84
N PHE A 310 -20.82 12.82 -14.98
CA PHE A 310 -19.85 11.80 -15.38
C PHE A 310 -20.52 10.56 -15.99
N LEU A 311 -21.75 10.25 -15.59
CA LEU A 311 -22.47 9.06 -16.06
C LEU A 311 -22.79 9.08 -17.55
N LYS A 312 -22.74 10.25 -18.21
CA LYS A 312 -22.90 10.41 -19.65
C LYS A 312 -21.77 9.75 -20.46
N TYR A 313 -20.62 9.53 -19.85
CA TYR A 313 -19.41 9.06 -20.50
C TYR A 313 -19.12 7.57 -20.23
N THR A 314 -20.17 6.80 -19.91
CA THR A 314 -20.08 5.34 -19.75
C THR A 314 -21.42 4.70 -20.05
N ASP A 315 -21.42 3.50 -20.65
CA ASP A 315 -22.63 2.69 -20.86
C ASP A 315 -23.04 1.91 -19.60
N LEU A 316 -22.18 1.92 -18.57
CA LEU A 316 -22.46 1.25 -17.31
C LEU A 316 -23.48 2.06 -16.51
N ARG A 317 -24.40 1.36 -15.85
CA ARG A 317 -25.35 2.00 -14.94
C ARG A 317 -24.64 2.51 -13.69
N TRP A 318 -25.18 3.56 -13.09
CA TRP A 318 -24.63 4.18 -11.87
C TRP A 318 -24.47 3.20 -10.70
N ASP A 319 -25.38 2.19 -10.59
CA ASP A 319 -25.40 1.15 -9.54
C ASP A 319 -24.66 -0.13 -9.94
N GLU A 320 -24.05 -0.17 -11.09
CA GLU A 320 -23.28 -1.31 -11.57
C GLU A 320 -21.94 -1.42 -10.83
N THR A 321 -21.56 -2.66 -10.49
CA THR A 321 -20.31 -2.94 -9.79
C THR A 321 -19.12 -2.87 -10.73
N VAL A 322 -18.23 -1.94 -10.50
CA VAL A 322 -16.94 -1.83 -11.22
C VAL A 322 -15.95 -2.88 -10.71
N ALA A 323 -15.83 -2.99 -9.39
CA ALA A 323 -14.95 -3.95 -8.74
C ALA A 323 -15.28 -4.10 -7.24
N ILE A 324 -14.90 -5.23 -6.64
CA ILE A 324 -14.78 -5.37 -5.18
C ILE A 324 -13.33 -5.13 -4.83
N LEU A 325 -13.06 -4.00 -4.19
CA LEU A 325 -11.70 -3.52 -3.97
C LEU A 325 -11.17 -3.86 -2.58
N PRO A 326 -9.97 -4.43 -2.50
CA PRO A 326 -9.28 -4.59 -1.24
C PRO A 326 -8.62 -3.24 -0.83
N ILE A 327 -8.29 -2.99 0.39
CA ILE A 327 -8.16 -3.84 1.58
C ILE A 327 -9.50 -4.03 2.30
N ALA A 328 -10.39 -3.06 2.15
CA ALA A 328 -11.65 -3.02 2.89
C ALA A 328 -12.76 -3.83 2.22
N HIS A 329 -12.45 -4.57 1.17
CA HIS A 329 -13.42 -5.36 0.41
C HIS A 329 -14.69 -4.58 0.05
N ARG A 330 -14.51 -3.36 -0.45
CA ARG A 330 -15.63 -2.48 -0.81
C ARG A 330 -16.15 -2.78 -2.19
N ASN A 331 -17.45 -2.99 -2.28
CA ASN A 331 -18.16 -3.05 -3.56
C ASN A 331 -18.25 -1.64 -4.14
N THR A 332 -17.42 -1.36 -5.14
CA THR A 332 -17.33 -0.06 -5.80
C THR A 332 -18.26 -0.02 -6.99
N LYS A 333 -19.22 0.89 -6.95
CA LYS A 333 -20.16 1.18 -8.02
C LYS A 333 -19.62 2.28 -8.93
N VAL A 334 -20.19 2.39 -10.14
CA VAL A 334 -19.89 3.47 -11.09
C VAL A 334 -20.09 4.84 -10.43
N TRP A 335 -21.15 4.99 -9.62
CA TRP A 335 -21.41 6.20 -8.82
C TRP A 335 -20.23 6.61 -7.96
N HIS A 336 -19.63 5.68 -7.20
CA HIS A 336 -18.51 5.97 -6.33
C HIS A 336 -17.26 6.43 -7.10
N VAL A 337 -17.06 5.89 -8.32
CA VAL A 337 -15.97 6.34 -9.21
C VAL A 337 -16.19 7.80 -9.58
N ALA A 338 -17.41 8.16 -9.99
CA ALA A 338 -17.75 9.53 -10.35
C ALA A 338 -17.62 10.50 -9.16
N VAL A 339 -18.05 10.11 -7.95
CA VAL A 339 -17.88 10.93 -6.74
C VAL A 339 -16.41 11.27 -6.48
N ASN A 340 -15.53 10.27 -6.47
CA ASN A 340 -14.10 10.50 -6.26
C ASN A 340 -13.46 11.30 -7.41
N ALA A 341 -13.98 11.17 -8.63
CA ALA A 341 -13.55 11.94 -9.80
C ALA A 341 -13.87 13.44 -9.63
N VAL A 342 -15.10 13.76 -9.21
CA VAL A 342 -15.48 15.15 -8.88
C VAL A 342 -14.56 15.71 -7.80
N MET A 343 -14.37 14.98 -6.70
CA MET A 343 -13.51 15.41 -5.60
C MET A 343 -12.07 15.70 -6.05
N ALA A 344 -11.54 14.90 -6.98
CA ALA A 344 -10.20 15.07 -7.54
C ALA A 344 -10.09 16.25 -8.51
N GLY A 345 -11.20 16.81 -8.98
CA GLY A 345 -11.24 17.84 -10.03
C GLY A 345 -11.06 17.28 -11.44
N CYS A 346 -11.36 16.01 -11.67
CA CYS A 346 -11.37 15.43 -13.01
C CYS A 346 -12.48 16.04 -13.87
N LYS A 347 -12.25 16.09 -15.18
CA LYS A 347 -13.33 16.35 -16.14
C LYS A 347 -14.19 15.11 -16.33
N SER A 348 -15.45 15.31 -16.62
CA SER A 348 -16.43 14.22 -16.76
C SER A 348 -16.08 13.22 -17.86
N GLU A 349 -15.52 13.69 -18.96
CA GLU A 349 -15.09 12.86 -20.10
C GLU A 349 -13.91 11.93 -19.78
N TYR A 350 -13.28 12.06 -18.60
CA TYR A 350 -12.25 11.10 -18.16
C TYR A 350 -12.85 9.82 -17.57
N MET A 351 -14.17 9.73 -17.42
CA MET A 351 -14.86 8.61 -16.78
C MET A 351 -14.44 7.23 -17.28
N PRO A 352 -14.26 6.95 -18.59
CA PRO A 352 -13.77 5.65 -19.06
C PRO A 352 -12.39 5.30 -18.53
N ILE A 353 -11.49 6.27 -18.46
CA ILE A 353 -10.14 6.11 -17.88
C ILE A 353 -10.24 5.78 -16.40
N LEU A 354 -11.09 6.50 -15.65
CA LEU A 354 -11.21 6.35 -14.20
C LEU A 354 -11.87 5.01 -13.80
N ILE A 355 -12.79 4.51 -14.63
CA ILE A 355 -13.36 3.14 -14.47
C ILE A 355 -12.27 2.09 -14.69
N ALA A 356 -11.48 2.20 -15.75
CA ALA A 356 -10.38 1.28 -16.02
C ALA A 356 -9.32 1.33 -14.91
N LEU A 357 -8.93 2.54 -14.45
CA LEU A 357 -8.04 2.73 -13.32
C LEU A 357 -8.59 2.02 -12.06
N THR A 358 -9.88 2.21 -11.77
CA THR A 358 -10.53 1.60 -10.59
C THR A 358 -10.50 0.07 -10.66
N LYS A 359 -10.72 -0.54 -11.82
CA LYS A 359 -10.55 -1.99 -12.02
C LYS A 359 -9.12 -2.42 -11.71
N GLY A 360 -8.12 -1.67 -12.16
CA GLY A 360 -6.69 -1.93 -11.91
C GLY A 360 -6.29 -1.84 -10.43
N LEU A 361 -6.97 -1.02 -9.62
CA LEU A 361 -6.73 -0.97 -8.17
C LEU A 361 -7.00 -2.32 -7.47
N GLY A 362 -7.79 -3.18 -8.06
CA GLY A 362 -8.05 -4.54 -7.56
C GLY A 362 -6.92 -5.52 -7.81
N ASP A 363 -5.96 -5.23 -8.67
CA ASP A 363 -4.91 -6.15 -9.06
C ASP A 363 -3.92 -6.43 -7.90
N PRO A 364 -3.67 -7.72 -7.56
CA PRO A 364 -2.77 -8.08 -6.47
C PRO A 364 -1.32 -7.66 -6.68
N GLU A 365 -0.81 -7.70 -7.91
CA GLU A 365 0.59 -7.37 -8.20
C GLU A 365 0.87 -5.88 -8.04
N PHE A 366 -0.04 -5.02 -8.50
CA PHE A 366 0.05 -3.59 -8.30
C PHE A 366 0.04 -3.20 -6.80
N ARG A 367 -0.93 -3.72 -6.04
CA ARG A 367 -1.19 -3.28 -4.65
C ARG A 367 -0.30 -3.93 -3.58
N ARG A 368 0.46 -4.95 -3.95
CA ARG A 368 1.22 -5.80 -3.03
C ARG A 368 2.07 -5.05 -2.00
N THR A 369 2.60 -3.89 -2.37
CA THR A 369 3.56 -3.12 -1.56
C THR A 369 2.98 -1.88 -0.91
N LEU A 370 1.74 -1.48 -1.24
CA LEU A 370 1.17 -0.19 -0.83
C LEU A 370 1.03 -0.01 0.69
N ALA A 371 0.83 -1.10 1.45
CA ALA A 371 0.76 -1.06 2.91
C ALA A 371 2.14 -1.07 3.60
N SER A 372 3.23 -1.13 2.84
CA SER A 372 4.59 -1.17 3.39
C SER A 372 4.98 0.15 4.06
N THR A 373 5.77 0.07 5.12
CA THR A 373 6.43 1.23 5.76
C THR A 373 7.48 1.90 4.86
N HIS A 374 7.82 1.30 3.73
CA HIS A 374 8.77 1.83 2.75
C HIS A 374 8.19 2.89 1.81
N ALA A 375 6.97 3.34 2.02
CA ALA A 375 6.34 4.43 1.26
C ALA A 375 6.30 4.20 -0.26
N TRP A 376 5.79 3.05 -0.68
CA TRP A 376 5.53 2.80 -2.09
C TRP A 376 4.44 3.74 -2.60
N ILE A 377 4.75 4.48 -3.66
CA ILE A 377 3.86 5.46 -4.26
C ILE A 377 3.29 4.90 -5.56
N PRO A 378 1.97 4.82 -5.70
CA PRO A 378 1.33 4.42 -6.92
C PRO A 378 1.44 5.51 -7.99
N TYR A 379 1.53 5.08 -9.24
CA TYR A 379 1.45 5.93 -10.42
C TYR A 379 0.84 5.14 -11.57
N CYS A 380 0.47 5.85 -12.63
CA CYS A 380 -0.07 5.20 -13.82
C CYS A 380 0.42 5.89 -15.09
N TRP A 381 0.28 5.17 -16.20
CA TRP A 381 0.45 5.74 -17.52
C TRP A 381 -0.63 5.25 -18.47
N LEU A 382 -0.93 6.09 -19.45
CA LEU A 382 -1.88 5.80 -20.49
C LEU A 382 -1.20 5.46 -21.79
N ASN A 383 -1.87 4.58 -22.54
CA ASN A 383 -1.56 4.25 -23.92
C ASN A 383 -2.82 4.34 -24.77
N GLY A 384 -2.62 4.54 -26.06
CA GLY A 384 -3.69 4.54 -27.05
C GLY A 384 -4.29 5.91 -27.33
N PRO A 385 -5.12 6.00 -28.38
CA PRO A 385 -5.56 7.28 -28.96
C PRO A 385 -6.41 8.14 -28.02
N VAL A 386 -7.07 7.56 -27.01
CA VAL A 386 -7.88 8.30 -26.02
C VAL A 386 -7.04 9.27 -25.19
N ALA A 387 -5.82 8.87 -24.82
CA ALA A 387 -4.93 9.76 -24.06
C ALA A 387 -4.67 11.06 -24.85
N ARG A 388 -4.34 10.93 -26.12
CA ARG A 388 -4.09 12.07 -27.01
C ARG A 388 -5.36 12.90 -27.24
N GLN A 389 -6.50 12.27 -27.50
CA GLN A 389 -7.77 12.96 -27.72
C GLN A 389 -8.17 13.84 -26.54
N LEU A 390 -8.01 13.32 -25.31
CA LEU A 390 -8.37 14.02 -24.07
C LEU A 390 -7.28 14.96 -23.54
N GLY A 391 -6.14 15.07 -24.24
CA GLY A 391 -5.04 15.95 -23.83
C GLY A 391 -4.30 15.48 -22.59
N ILE A 392 -4.23 14.14 -22.37
CA ILE A 392 -3.34 13.58 -21.36
C ILE A 392 -1.92 13.69 -21.93
N ASP A 393 -1.10 14.54 -21.33
CA ASP A 393 0.17 14.91 -21.90
C ASP A 393 1.25 13.83 -21.72
N CYS A 394 2.09 13.65 -22.73
CA CYS A 394 3.26 12.78 -22.72
C CYS A 394 4.59 13.52 -22.89
N GLY A 395 4.55 14.85 -23.01
CA GLY A 395 5.67 15.69 -23.38
C GLY A 395 6.33 16.42 -22.23
N GLN A 396 6.87 17.59 -22.55
CA GLN A 396 7.53 18.46 -21.58
C GLN A 396 6.52 19.01 -20.55
N GLY A 397 6.76 18.72 -19.26
CA GLY A 397 5.91 19.22 -18.18
C GLY A 397 4.72 18.32 -17.84
N GLN A 398 4.57 17.20 -18.49
CA GLN A 398 3.43 16.29 -18.35
C GLN A 398 2.98 16.02 -16.91
N ILE A 399 3.89 15.92 -15.95
CA ILE A 399 3.54 15.66 -14.55
C ILE A 399 2.80 16.81 -13.86
N ASN A 400 2.80 18.01 -14.46
CA ASN A 400 2.13 19.21 -13.95
C ASN A 400 0.92 19.61 -14.82
N GLU A 401 0.65 18.90 -15.90
CA GLU A 401 -0.54 19.15 -16.72
C GLU A 401 -1.81 18.80 -15.96
N ALA A 402 -2.85 19.63 -16.12
CA ALA A 402 -4.06 19.55 -15.30
C ALA A 402 -4.75 18.18 -15.37
N ALA A 403 -4.81 17.56 -16.56
CA ALA A 403 -5.39 16.24 -16.74
C ALA A 403 -4.59 15.16 -16.01
N ASN A 404 -3.26 15.17 -16.16
CA ASN A 404 -2.34 14.24 -15.54
C ASN A 404 -2.40 14.34 -14.00
N VAL A 405 -2.42 15.59 -13.48
CA VAL A 405 -2.54 15.86 -12.04
C VAL A 405 -3.87 15.37 -11.48
N ALA A 406 -4.99 15.66 -12.16
CA ALA A 406 -6.32 15.27 -11.71
C ALA A 406 -6.48 13.74 -11.65
N ILE A 407 -6.02 13.01 -12.68
CA ILE A 407 -6.05 11.53 -12.71
C ILE A 407 -5.15 10.95 -11.61
N GLY A 408 -3.96 11.51 -11.41
CA GLY A 408 -3.06 11.10 -10.32
C GLY A 408 -3.71 11.31 -8.94
N ARG A 409 -4.38 12.44 -8.72
CA ARG A 409 -5.13 12.73 -7.49
C ARG A 409 -6.33 11.81 -7.29
N PHE A 410 -7.08 11.52 -8.38
CA PHE A 410 -8.15 10.53 -8.33
C PHE A 410 -7.65 9.18 -7.80
N MET A 411 -6.50 8.70 -8.28
CA MET A 411 -5.91 7.45 -7.78
C MET A 411 -5.67 7.48 -6.26
N ASN A 412 -5.19 8.59 -5.70
CA ASN A 412 -5.01 8.73 -4.25
C ASN A 412 -6.34 8.65 -3.50
N LEU A 413 -7.36 9.40 -3.94
CA LEU A 413 -8.69 9.41 -3.32
C LEU A 413 -9.38 8.05 -3.45
N ALA A 414 -9.27 7.41 -4.61
CA ALA A 414 -9.82 6.07 -4.85
C ALA A 414 -9.16 5.00 -3.95
N LEU A 415 -7.84 5.05 -3.76
CA LEU A 415 -7.16 4.17 -2.80
C LEU A 415 -7.67 4.34 -1.37
N MET A 416 -7.99 5.58 -0.96
CA MET A 416 -8.56 5.83 0.36
C MET A 416 -10.02 5.37 0.44
N ASN A 417 -10.86 5.90 -0.42
CA ASN A 417 -12.32 5.78 -0.31
C ASN A 417 -12.87 4.48 -0.86
N LEU A 418 -12.28 3.96 -1.93
CA LEU A 418 -12.76 2.75 -2.59
C LEU A 418 -12.02 1.49 -2.11
N CYS A 419 -10.72 1.60 -1.82
CA CYS A 419 -9.92 0.46 -1.36
C CYS A 419 -9.78 0.39 0.16
N GLY A 420 -9.90 1.51 0.89
CA GLY A 420 -9.71 1.57 2.34
C GLY A 420 -8.25 1.71 2.79
N TYR A 421 -7.36 2.22 1.92
CA TYR A 421 -5.96 2.50 2.27
C TYR A 421 -5.83 3.83 3.01
N TYR A 422 -6.12 3.84 4.29
CA TYR A 422 -6.06 5.06 5.10
C TYR A 422 -4.66 5.30 5.69
N VAL A 423 -4.31 6.58 5.83
CA VAL A 423 -3.04 7.01 6.43
C VAL A 423 -2.97 6.55 7.88
N LYS A 424 -1.82 6.01 8.31
CA LYS A 424 -1.56 5.42 9.63
C LYS A 424 -2.33 4.13 9.96
N GLN A 425 -3.19 3.67 9.07
CA GLN A 425 -3.87 2.38 9.19
C GLN A 425 -3.26 1.35 8.24
N ASP A 426 -3.27 1.66 6.94
CA ASP A 426 -2.78 0.79 5.88
C ASP A 426 -1.76 1.47 4.98
N ARG A 427 -1.69 2.80 4.96
CA ARG A 427 -0.63 3.59 4.33
C ARG A 427 0.36 4.02 5.39
N MET A 428 1.43 3.23 5.56
CA MET A 428 2.42 3.33 6.62
C MET A 428 3.72 4.01 6.18
N GLY A 429 3.81 4.44 4.91
CA GLY A 429 5.03 5.02 4.35
C GLY A 429 5.55 6.21 5.13
N THR A 430 6.85 6.21 5.45
CA THR A 430 7.50 7.25 6.25
C THR A 430 8.34 8.18 5.39
N PHE A 431 9.11 7.63 4.45
CA PHE A 431 9.99 8.38 3.55
C PHE A 431 9.60 8.07 2.12
N GLY A 432 9.19 9.07 1.33
CA GLY A 432 8.76 8.87 -0.06
C GLY A 432 8.10 10.10 -0.66
N TYR A 433 7.36 9.91 -1.73
CA TYR A 433 6.68 10.99 -2.45
C TYR A 433 5.27 11.20 -1.90
N PRO A 434 4.77 12.44 -1.86
CA PRO A 434 3.50 12.74 -1.21
C PRO A 434 2.27 12.30 -2.02
N MET A 435 2.35 12.25 -3.35
CA MET A 435 1.20 12.06 -4.22
C MET A 435 1.47 11.09 -5.36
N SER A 436 0.42 10.39 -5.78
CA SER A 436 0.38 9.63 -7.04
C SER A 436 0.43 10.58 -8.24
N TRP A 437 0.95 10.10 -9.36
CA TRP A 437 0.98 10.86 -10.61
C TRP A 437 0.54 10.00 -11.80
N CYS A 438 0.17 10.68 -12.87
CA CYS A 438 -0.21 10.09 -14.14
C CYS A 438 0.69 10.64 -15.24
N MET A 439 0.97 9.84 -16.24
CA MET A 439 1.68 10.22 -17.45
C MET A 439 1.09 9.49 -18.67
N ALA A 440 1.60 9.76 -19.86
CA ALA A 440 1.27 8.99 -21.06
C ALA A 440 2.57 8.60 -21.80
N GLU A 441 2.51 7.52 -22.57
CA GLU A 441 3.57 7.14 -23.51
C GLU A 441 3.41 7.93 -24.81
N ASP A 442 4.52 8.35 -25.42
CA ASP A 442 4.54 8.90 -26.78
C ASP A 442 4.63 7.75 -27.79
N GLU A 443 3.49 7.24 -28.20
CA GLU A 443 3.41 6.12 -29.14
C GLU A 443 3.88 6.48 -30.54
N GLU A 444 3.75 7.74 -30.93
CA GLU A 444 4.28 8.21 -32.23
C GLU A 444 5.81 8.15 -32.22
N ALA A 445 6.44 8.55 -31.11
CA ALA A 445 7.88 8.39 -30.92
C ALA A 445 8.27 6.91 -30.92
N CYS A 446 7.51 6.04 -30.27
CA CYS A 446 7.73 4.58 -30.32
C CYS A 446 7.76 4.09 -31.78
N LEU A 447 6.77 4.47 -32.57
CA LEU A 447 6.66 4.08 -33.98
C LEU A 447 7.79 4.68 -34.83
N ARG A 448 8.19 5.94 -34.58
CA ARG A 448 9.33 6.58 -35.29
C ARG A 448 10.65 5.87 -35.05
N VAL A 449 10.92 5.42 -33.82
CA VAL A 449 12.15 4.67 -33.52
C VAL A 449 12.05 3.18 -33.91
N GLY A 450 10.88 2.71 -34.35
CA GLY A 450 10.64 1.32 -34.79
C GLY A 450 10.33 0.35 -33.66
N TRP A 451 10.03 0.84 -32.44
CA TRP A 451 9.59 0.01 -31.32
C TRP A 451 8.07 -0.01 -31.22
N LYS A 452 7.53 -1.10 -30.68
CA LYS A 452 6.10 -1.19 -30.35
C LYS A 452 5.83 -0.46 -29.05
N PRO A 453 4.74 0.33 -28.95
CA PRO A 453 4.28 0.90 -27.67
C PRO A 453 4.08 -0.16 -26.60
N TYR A 454 4.14 0.24 -25.34
CA TYR A 454 4.07 -0.68 -24.21
C TYR A 454 2.83 -1.58 -24.24
N HIS A 455 1.63 -1.01 -24.41
CA HIS A 455 0.40 -1.80 -24.43
C HIS A 455 0.36 -2.82 -25.59
N VAL A 456 0.98 -2.51 -26.73
CA VAL A 456 1.07 -3.45 -27.86
C VAL A 456 1.98 -4.63 -27.51
N ARG A 457 3.03 -4.39 -26.71
CA ARG A 457 3.93 -5.44 -26.20
C ARG A 457 3.23 -6.32 -25.15
N GLU A 458 2.27 -5.75 -24.43
CA GLU A 458 1.40 -6.47 -23.47
C GLU A 458 0.23 -7.21 -24.17
N GLY A 459 0.13 -7.16 -25.52
CA GLY A 459 -0.83 -7.94 -26.30
C GLY A 459 -2.10 -7.19 -26.72
N PHE A 460 -2.19 -5.89 -26.45
CA PHE A 460 -3.29 -5.05 -26.93
C PHE A 460 -3.07 -4.58 -28.37
N GLY A 461 -4.16 -4.20 -29.04
CA GLY A 461 -4.07 -3.62 -30.37
C GLY A 461 -3.51 -2.19 -30.34
N LEU A 462 -2.83 -1.75 -31.41
CA LEU A 462 -2.21 -0.42 -31.49
C LEU A 462 -3.21 0.73 -31.22
N ASN A 463 -4.45 0.55 -31.63
CA ASN A 463 -5.53 1.55 -31.47
C ASN A 463 -6.45 1.24 -30.28
N GLU A 464 -6.11 0.27 -29.45
CA GLU A 464 -6.78 0.08 -28.17
C GLU A 464 -6.14 0.99 -27.12
N SER A 465 -6.97 1.65 -26.34
CA SER A 465 -6.47 2.48 -25.23
C SER A 465 -6.42 1.71 -23.94
N THR A 466 -5.35 1.90 -23.17
CA THR A 466 -5.13 1.24 -21.89
C THR A 466 -4.63 2.22 -20.84
N ILE A 467 -4.85 1.85 -19.58
CA ILE A 467 -4.16 2.44 -18.44
C ILE A 467 -3.39 1.36 -17.69
N THR A 468 -2.15 1.64 -17.36
CA THR A 468 -1.31 0.74 -16.57
C THR A 468 -1.00 1.37 -15.23
N LEU A 469 -1.28 0.64 -14.15
CA LEU A 469 -0.98 1.03 -12.78
C LEU A 469 0.32 0.36 -12.34
N ALA A 470 1.14 1.11 -11.64
CA ALA A 470 2.39 0.67 -11.05
C ALA A 470 2.64 1.35 -9.70
N SER A 471 3.65 0.89 -8.97
CA SER A 471 4.12 1.59 -7.78
C SER A 471 5.63 1.64 -7.77
N THR A 472 6.20 2.73 -7.24
CA THR A 472 7.65 2.87 -7.08
C THR A 472 8.02 3.24 -5.66
N LEU A 473 9.22 2.84 -5.26
CA LEU A 473 9.80 3.20 -3.97
C LEU A 473 10.74 4.40 -4.09
N LEU A 474 11.42 4.53 -5.20
CA LEU A 474 12.37 5.60 -5.45
C LEU A 474 12.52 5.88 -6.95
N TRP A 475 13.08 7.05 -7.23
CA TRP A 475 13.53 7.42 -8.57
C TRP A 475 15.01 7.11 -8.72
N GLY A 476 15.42 6.63 -9.88
CA GLY A 476 16.81 6.53 -10.27
C GLY A 476 17.47 7.88 -10.51
N ASN A 477 18.73 7.87 -10.94
CA ASN A 477 19.38 9.10 -11.33
C ASN A 477 18.66 9.74 -12.53
N ASN A 478 18.46 11.04 -12.46
CA ASN A 478 17.97 11.80 -13.62
C ASN A 478 19.15 12.01 -14.57
N MET A 479 19.35 11.07 -15.46
CA MET A 479 20.48 11.08 -16.38
C MET A 479 20.17 11.90 -17.65
N ALA A 480 21.17 12.63 -18.12
CA ALA A 480 21.15 13.31 -19.42
C ALA A 480 22.34 12.80 -20.26
N PRO A 481 22.20 11.61 -20.88
CA PRO A 481 23.30 11.00 -21.63
C PRO A 481 23.84 11.90 -22.72
N SER A 482 25.16 11.97 -22.85
CA SER A 482 25.83 12.69 -23.92
C SER A 482 26.45 11.79 -24.99
N THR A 483 26.38 10.48 -24.80
CA THR A 483 26.88 9.48 -25.77
C THR A 483 25.88 9.22 -26.88
N THR A 484 26.39 9.03 -28.09
CA THR A 484 25.62 8.55 -29.25
C THR A 484 25.90 7.08 -29.55
N ASP A 485 26.72 6.41 -28.70
CA ASP A 485 27.02 4.99 -28.81
C ASP A 485 25.96 4.19 -28.02
N PRO A 486 25.14 3.36 -28.70
CA PRO A 486 24.08 2.59 -28.04
C PRO A 486 24.61 1.59 -26.99
N GLN A 487 25.83 1.07 -27.19
CA GLN A 487 26.44 0.16 -26.22
C GLN A 487 26.79 0.89 -24.92
N LYS A 488 27.44 2.05 -25.01
CA LYS A 488 27.77 2.88 -23.83
C LYS A 488 26.53 3.40 -23.12
N LEU A 489 25.49 3.71 -23.88
CA LEU A 489 24.21 4.12 -23.32
C LEU A 489 23.55 2.99 -22.53
N MET A 490 23.56 1.78 -23.09
CA MET A 490 23.08 0.57 -22.40
C MET A 490 23.89 0.31 -21.12
N GLU A 491 25.21 0.42 -21.17
CA GLU A 491 26.09 0.28 -19.99
C GLU A 491 25.81 1.33 -18.91
N LEU A 492 25.52 2.56 -19.28
CA LEU A 492 25.11 3.62 -18.36
C LEU A 492 23.77 3.29 -17.66
N LEU A 493 22.80 2.79 -18.43
CA LEU A 493 21.52 2.31 -17.89
C LEU A 493 21.75 1.12 -16.93
N ALA A 494 22.58 0.15 -17.32
CA ALA A 494 22.90 -0.99 -16.50
C ALA A 494 23.57 -0.57 -15.17
N TRP A 495 24.44 0.43 -15.20
CA TRP A 495 25.06 0.98 -14.01
C TRP A 495 24.00 1.59 -13.07
N ASP A 496 23.12 2.46 -13.56
CA ASP A 496 22.06 3.07 -12.73
C ASP A 496 21.11 2.00 -12.16
N ILE A 497 20.71 1.05 -12.98
CA ILE A 497 19.87 -0.07 -12.57
C ILE A 497 20.56 -0.89 -11.47
N SER A 498 21.84 -1.16 -11.62
CA SER A 498 22.63 -1.91 -10.64
C SER A 498 22.72 -1.16 -9.31
N GLU A 499 23.07 0.12 -9.32
CA GLU A 499 23.18 0.97 -8.14
C GLU A 499 21.84 1.16 -7.40
N ARG A 500 20.73 1.16 -8.12
CA ARG A 500 19.37 1.36 -7.59
C ARG A 500 18.64 0.05 -7.34
N SER A 501 19.32 -1.07 -7.39
CA SER A 501 18.69 -2.35 -7.08
C SER A 501 18.49 -2.51 -5.57
N GLN A 502 17.29 -2.97 -5.21
CA GLN A 502 16.86 -3.01 -3.82
C GLN A 502 17.10 -4.38 -3.20
N PHE A 503 18.34 -4.66 -2.85
CA PHE A 503 18.68 -5.92 -2.16
C PHE A 503 18.13 -6.00 -0.74
N ALA A 504 18.00 -4.85 -0.07
CA ALA A 504 17.74 -4.76 1.36
C ALA A 504 16.28 -4.84 1.75
N LEU A 505 15.35 -4.92 0.80
CA LEU A 505 13.92 -4.85 1.09
C LEU A 505 13.33 -6.15 1.65
N GLY A 506 14.02 -6.85 2.51
CA GLY A 506 13.48 -7.87 3.42
C GLY A 506 12.56 -8.94 2.83
N SER A 507 12.23 -8.84 1.57
CA SER A 507 11.19 -9.66 0.93
C SER A 507 11.70 -10.99 0.39
N GLY A 508 12.98 -11.30 0.55
CA GLY A 508 13.61 -12.47 -0.07
C GLY A 508 13.59 -12.43 -1.61
N ARG A 509 13.14 -11.34 -2.20
CA ARG A 509 13.04 -11.20 -3.65
C ARG A 509 14.39 -10.83 -4.24
N GLN A 510 14.82 -11.62 -5.18
CA GLN A 510 16.03 -11.35 -5.95
C GLN A 510 15.79 -10.24 -6.98
N PHE A 511 14.56 -10.09 -7.46
CA PHE A 511 14.19 -9.19 -8.55
C PHE A 511 13.06 -8.25 -8.13
N THR A 512 13.09 -7.04 -8.65
CA THR A 512 12.00 -6.07 -8.58
C THR A 512 11.55 -5.72 -9.98
N PHE A 513 10.28 -5.37 -10.14
CA PHE A 513 9.82 -4.72 -11.35
C PHE A 513 10.52 -3.38 -11.52
N ARG A 514 10.62 -2.90 -12.75
CA ARG A 514 11.31 -1.66 -13.07
C ARG A 514 10.65 -0.95 -14.22
N THR A 515 10.45 0.36 -14.08
CA THR A 515 10.06 1.21 -15.21
C THR A 515 11.24 2.05 -15.63
N VAL A 516 11.51 2.06 -16.92
CA VAL A 516 12.54 2.88 -17.56
C VAL A 516 11.83 3.91 -18.42
N LEU A 517 11.91 5.17 -17.99
CA LEU A 517 11.40 6.31 -18.73
C LEU A 517 12.53 6.89 -19.58
N MET A 518 12.29 7.06 -20.86
CA MET A 518 13.27 7.67 -21.76
C MET A 518 12.60 8.58 -22.78
N THR A 519 13.29 9.64 -23.14
CA THR A 519 12.86 10.52 -24.23
C THR A 519 13.19 9.93 -25.59
N GLU A 520 12.51 10.37 -26.63
CA GLU A 520 12.70 9.88 -28.01
C GLU A 520 14.18 9.88 -28.47
N PRO A 521 15.00 10.93 -28.26
CA PRO A 521 16.40 10.90 -28.67
C PRO A 521 17.22 9.78 -28.01
N VAL A 522 16.92 9.45 -26.77
CA VAL A 522 17.58 8.33 -26.07
C VAL A 522 17.14 6.99 -26.65
N ALA A 523 15.85 6.84 -26.90
CA ALA A 523 15.29 5.63 -27.52
C ALA A 523 15.83 5.43 -28.94
N ALA A 524 15.97 6.51 -29.73
CA ALA A 524 16.52 6.48 -31.09
C ALA A 524 17.96 5.95 -31.09
N ILE A 525 18.82 6.42 -30.19
CA ILE A 525 20.20 5.91 -30.07
C ILE A 525 20.19 4.41 -29.74
N LEU A 526 19.36 4.00 -28.78
CA LEU A 526 19.27 2.58 -28.41
C LEU A 526 18.72 1.71 -29.55
N ALA A 527 17.75 2.24 -30.31
CA ALA A 527 17.14 1.54 -31.44
C ALA A 527 18.10 1.28 -32.61
N GLU A 528 19.22 2.00 -32.73
CA GLU A 528 20.27 1.69 -33.71
C GLU A 528 20.85 0.29 -33.51
N LYS A 529 20.89 -0.20 -32.28
CA LYS A 529 21.41 -1.53 -31.94
C LYS A 529 20.31 -2.52 -31.56
N TYR A 530 19.29 -2.07 -30.85
CA TYR A 530 18.26 -2.90 -30.26
C TYR A 530 16.94 -2.77 -31.03
N SER A 531 16.55 -3.82 -31.75
CA SER A 531 15.33 -3.84 -32.56
C SER A 531 14.03 -3.77 -31.72
N SER A 532 14.12 -3.99 -30.42
CA SER A 532 12.99 -3.89 -29.48
C SER A 532 13.49 -3.66 -28.04
N PRO A 533 12.62 -3.19 -27.14
CA PRO A 533 12.91 -3.10 -25.71
C PRO A 533 13.29 -4.45 -25.07
N GLU A 534 12.75 -5.57 -25.54
CA GLU A 534 13.06 -6.91 -25.04
C GLU A 534 14.50 -7.34 -25.42
N ALA A 535 14.97 -6.89 -26.59
CA ALA A 535 16.37 -7.10 -26.99
C ALA A 535 17.32 -6.28 -26.10
N LEU A 536 16.95 -5.05 -25.76
CA LEU A 536 17.68 -4.22 -24.79
C LEU A 536 17.66 -4.83 -23.40
N GLU A 537 16.50 -5.30 -22.93
CA GLU A 537 16.35 -5.91 -21.59
C GLU A 537 17.33 -7.08 -21.41
N LYS A 538 17.52 -7.89 -22.42
CA LYS A 538 18.44 -9.03 -22.39
C LYS A 538 19.87 -8.61 -22.03
N ASP A 539 20.40 -7.59 -22.71
CA ASP A 539 21.77 -7.10 -22.45
C ASP A 539 21.86 -6.37 -21.10
N LEU A 540 20.81 -5.65 -20.70
CA LEU A 540 20.72 -5.00 -19.40
C LEU A 540 20.77 -6.00 -18.24
N ILE A 541 20.11 -7.16 -18.35
CA ILE A 541 20.16 -8.23 -17.34
C ILE A 541 21.59 -8.67 -17.08
N ASP A 542 22.37 -8.87 -18.16
CA ASP A 542 23.74 -9.31 -18.05
C ASP A 542 24.69 -8.22 -17.57
N ALA A 543 24.50 -6.98 -18.02
CA ALA A 543 25.36 -5.85 -17.67
C ALA A 543 25.12 -5.28 -16.26
N SER A 544 23.91 -5.45 -15.69
CA SER A 544 23.54 -4.89 -14.38
C SER A 544 23.80 -5.81 -13.19
N ARG A 545 24.55 -6.89 -13.37
CA ARG A 545 24.84 -7.86 -12.31
C ARG A 545 25.62 -7.24 -11.15
N ARG A 546 25.34 -7.71 -9.93
CA ARG A 546 26.03 -7.25 -8.70
C ARG A 546 26.72 -8.40 -7.95
N PRO A 547 27.78 -8.10 -7.19
CA PRO A 547 28.39 -9.08 -6.33
C PRO A 547 27.43 -9.69 -5.31
N VAL A 548 27.44 -10.99 -5.17
CA VAL A 548 26.61 -11.71 -4.18
C VAL A 548 26.88 -11.23 -2.76
N LYS A 549 28.15 -10.91 -2.43
CA LYS A 549 28.58 -10.41 -1.12
C LYS A 549 27.84 -9.12 -0.70
N GLU A 550 27.54 -8.23 -1.64
CA GLU A 550 26.81 -7.00 -1.36
C GLU A 550 25.37 -7.29 -0.98
N ARG A 551 24.73 -8.22 -1.68
CA ARG A 551 23.38 -8.68 -1.33
C ARG A 551 23.38 -9.36 0.05
N ALA A 552 24.35 -10.23 0.31
CA ALA A 552 24.46 -10.90 1.60
C ALA A 552 24.62 -9.88 2.73
N PHE A 553 25.51 -8.88 2.56
CA PHE A 553 25.70 -7.78 3.51
C PHE A 553 24.40 -7.00 3.74
N ALA A 554 23.71 -6.60 2.66
CA ALA A 554 22.47 -5.84 2.77
C ALA A 554 21.36 -6.66 3.45
N ASN A 555 21.18 -7.92 3.08
CA ASN A 555 20.20 -8.80 3.72
C ASN A 555 20.48 -9.01 5.20
N TYR A 556 21.74 -9.18 5.56
CA TYR A 556 22.12 -9.41 6.95
C TYR A 556 21.93 -8.17 7.84
N ASN A 557 22.29 -6.98 7.33
CA ASN A 557 22.27 -5.75 8.13
C ASN A 557 20.97 -4.96 8.03
N ALA A 558 20.21 -5.09 6.93
CA ALA A 558 19.00 -4.32 6.70
C ALA A 558 17.70 -5.10 6.96
N ASN A 559 17.75 -6.42 7.14
CA ASN A 559 16.59 -7.22 7.44
C ASN A 559 16.34 -7.37 8.93
N PRO A 560 15.07 -7.28 9.40
CA PRO A 560 14.70 -7.62 10.76
C PRO A 560 15.02 -9.08 11.06
N GLY A 561 16.04 -9.37 11.76
CA GLY A 561 16.54 -10.74 12.03
C GLY A 561 17.94 -11.02 11.48
N GLY A 562 18.54 -10.02 10.83
CA GLY A 562 19.97 -10.04 10.51
C GLY A 562 20.86 -9.97 11.75
N ALA A 563 22.04 -9.43 11.62
CA ALA A 563 23.03 -9.37 12.72
C ALA A 563 22.48 -8.70 13.97
N LYS A 564 22.19 -9.49 14.98
CA LYS A 564 21.67 -9.00 16.28
C LYS A 564 22.70 -8.22 17.09
N ASP A 565 23.98 -8.42 16.80
CA ASP A 565 25.09 -7.94 17.61
C ASP A 565 25.89 -6.81 16.93
N GLY A 566 25.39 -6.23 15.83
CA GLY A 566 26.06 -5.14 15.11
C GLY A 566 27.44 -5.52 14.54
N GLY A 567 27.75 -6.80 14.47
CA GLY A 567 29.02 -7.30 13.98
C GLY A 567 29.11 -7.39 12.46
N GLN A 568 30.24 -7.05 11.90
CA GLN A 568 30.53 -7.36 10.51
C GLN A 568 30.92 -8.84 10.42
N TYR A 569 30.05 -9.65 9.81
CA TYR A 569 30.31 -11.04 9.56
C TYR A 569 30.96 -11.23 8.19
N SER A 570 31.87 -12.21 8.08
CA SER A 570 32.29 -12.68 6.78
C SER A 570 31.09 -13.29 6.05
N LEU A 571 31.14 -13.35 4.75
CA LEU A 571 30.08 -13.96 3.94
C LEU A 571 29.76 -15.40 4.38
N ARG A 572 30.79 -16.18 4.81
CA ARG A 572 30.60 -17.53 5.33
C ARG A 572 29.93 -17.57 6.70
N GLN A 573 30.23 -16.63 7.57
CA GLN A 573 29.53 -16.50 8.86
C GLN A 573 28.07 -16.13 8.65
N TYR A 574 27.79 -15.22 7.71
CA TYR A 574 26.45 -14.86 7.30
C TYR A 574 25.64 -16.08 6.82
N GLN A 575 26.23 -16.92 5.97
CA GLN A 575 25.59 -18.15 5.48
C GLN A 575 25.25 -19.10 6.62
N GLY A 576 26.20 -19.33 7.53
CA GLY A 576 25.97 -20.19 8.70
C GLY A 576 24.92 -19.65 9.64
N HIS A 577 24.83 -18.34 9.77
CA HIS A 577 23.83 -17.68 10.62
C HIS A 577 22.40 -17.82 10.07
N ILE A 578 22.21 -17.59 8.77
CA ILE A 578 20.90 -17.76 8.13
C ILE A 578 20.40 -19.20 8.25
N ARG A 579 21.29 -20.17 8.14
CA ARG A 579 20.92 -21.60 8.22
C ARG A 579 20.54 -22.06 9.62
N LYS A 580 21.13 -21.47 10.65
CA LYS A 580 20.89 -21.89 12.02
C LYS A 580 19.62 -21.32 12.63
N ASP A 581 18.87 -20.53 11.89
CA ASP A 581 17.57 -19.99 12.30
C ASP A 581 17.55 -19.50 13.76
N GLU A 582 18.37 -18.54 14.07
CA GLU A 582 18.36 -17.92 15.39
C GLU A 582 17.35 -16.78 15.52
N GLY A 583 16.19 -16.94 14.85
CA GLY A 583 15.04 -16.11 15.12
C GLY A 583 14.83 -14.91 14.21
N GLY A 584 15.20 -15.03 12.97
CA GLY A 584 14.80 -14.13 11.90
C GLY A 584 13.75 -14.75 10.98
N GLN A 585 13.18 -13.97 10.09
CA GLN A 585 12.45 -14.51 8.96
C GLN A 585 13.36 -15.44 8.17
N MET A 586 12.96 -16.70 8.03
CA MET A 586 13.61 -17.63 7.10
C MET A 586 13.44 -17.11 5.69
N THR A 587 14.43 -16.41 5.19
CA THR A 587 14.58 -16.22 3.75
C THR A 587 15.33 -17.44 3.24
N PRO A 588 14.75 -18.28 2.38
CA PRO A 588 15.46 -19.43 1.83
C PRO A 588 16.77 -18.95 1.21
N THR A 589 17.88 -19.45 1.75
CA THR A 589 19.18 -19.12 1.16
C THR A 589 19.30 -19.89 -0.15
N PRO A 590 19.52 -19.23 -1.29
CA PRO A 590 19.73 -19.94 -2.55
C PRO A 590 20.89 -20.92 -2.44
N GLN A 591 20.82 -22.10 -3.10
CA GLN A 591 21.87 -23.13 -3.04
C GLN A 591 23.28 -22.61 -3.37
N TRP A 592 23.37 -21.60 -4.25
CA TRP A 592 24.65 -20.99 -4.62
C TRP A 592 25.36 -20.23 -3.47
N TYR A 593 24.69 -19.91 -2.37
CA TYR A 593 25.36 -19.38 -1.18
C TYR A 593 26.35 -20.37 -0.54
N ASP A 594 26.27 -21.62 -0.89
CA ASP A 594 27.16 -22.67 -0.42
C ASP A 594 28.41 -22.86 -1.28
N SER A 595 28.45 -22.22 -2.43
CA SER A 595 29.63 -22.29 -3.32
C SER A 595 30.87 -21.68 -2.64
N PRO A 596 32.01 -22.32 -2.68
CA PRO A 596 33.27 -21.74 -2.22
C PRO A 596 33.69 -20.50 -3.00
N GLU A 597 33.12 -20.30 -4.18
CA GLU A 597 33.41 -19.18 -5.09
C GLU A 597 32.49 -17.97 -4.87
N ILE A 598 31.67 -18.00 -3.84
CA ILE A 598 30.62 -16.98 -3.58
C ILE A 598 31.17 -15.54 -3.52
N GLU A 599 32.42 -15.34 -3.11
CA GLU A 599 33.04 -14.03 -3.04
C GLU A 599 33.30 -13.41 -4.44
N GLN A 600 33.39 -14.25 -5.46
CA GLN A 600 33.59 -13.86 -6.86
C GLN A 600 32.31 -13.88 -7.67
N MET A 601 31.25 -14.48 -7.13
CA MET A 601 29.98 -14.61 -7.83
C MET A 601 29.22 -13.28 -7.96
N THR A 602 28.55 -13.13 -9.08
CA THR A 602 27.59 -12.05 -9.31
C THR A 602 26.21 -12.62 -9.55
N ILE A 603 25.19 -11.85 -9.23
CA ILE A 603 23.78 -12.18 -9.49
C ILE A 603 23.13 -11.11 -10.35
N PRO A 604 22.20 -11.48 -11.22
CA PRO A 604 21.39 -10.50 -11.92
C PRO A 604 20.49 -9.77 -10.93
N VAL A 605 20.25 -8.47 -11.18
CA VAL A 605 19.31 -7.65 -10.42
C VAL A 605 18.00 -7.42 -11.18
N MET A 606 17.98 -7.84 -12.44
CA MET A 606 16.82 -7.83 -13.31
C MET A 606 16.42 -9.24 -13.70
N LYS A 607 15.16 -9.43 -14.07
CA LYS A 607 14.59 -10.64 -14.63
C LYS A 607 13.77 -10.28 -15.85
N LYS A 608 13.89 -11.09 -16.90
CA LYS A 608 13.14 -10.92 -18.16
C LYS A 608 11.63 -10.77 -17.91
N GLY A 609 11.03 -9.78 -18.56
CA GLY A 609 9.60 -9.51 -18.50
C GLY A 609 9.16 -8.79 -17.21
N MET A 610 10.11 -8.22 -16.45
CA MET A 610 9.81 -7.40 -15.28
C MET A 610 10.15 -5.92 -15.49
N THR A 611 10.40 -5.50 -16.74
CA THR A 611 10.76 -4.11 -17.06
C THR A 611 9.81 -3.51 -18.07
N ALA A 612 9.15 -2.42 -17.69
CA ALA A 612 8.41 -1.55 -18.60
C ALA A 612 9.36 -0.47 -19.15
N PHE A 613 9.48 -0.38 -20.47
CA PHE A 613 10.20 0.69 -21.16
C PHE A 613 9.17 1.62 -21.79
N LEU A 614 9.23 2.91 -21.46
CA LEU A 614 8.30 3.93 -21.95
C LEU A 614 9.07 5.04 -22.62
N ILE A 615 8.66 5.42 -23.81
CA ILE A 615 9.12 6.66 -24.47
C ILE A 615 8.16 7.76 -24.08
N THR A 616 8.68 8.78 -23.37
CA THR A 616 7.86 9.84 -22.81
C THR A 616 8.74 11.06 -22.47
N GLY A 617 8.16 12.22 -22.30
CA GLY A 617 8.86 13.43 -21.90
C GLY A 617 9.31 14.30 -23.07
N ASP A 618 10.17 15.26 -22.79
CA ASP A 618 10.61 16.29 -23.75
C ASP A 618 11.44 15.69 -24.90
N ALA A 619 10.89 15.66 -26.10
CA ALA A 619 11.54 15.17 -27.31
C ALA A 619 12.80 15.98 -27.73
N ALA A 620 13.01 17.17 -27.16
CA ALA A 620 14.21 17.98 -27.41
C ALA A 620 15.35 17.72 -26.40
N ARG A 621 15.21 16.75 -25.50
CA ARG A 621 16.16 16.49 -24.43
C ARG A 621 16.58 15.02 -24.38
N ASN A 622 17.85 14.78 -24.09
CA ASN A 622 18.36 13.47 -23.78
C ASN A 622 18.12 13.18 -22.30
N LYS A 623 17.01 12.53 -21.97
CA LYS A 623 16.65 12.20 -20.59
C LYS A 623 16.32 10.72 -20.47
N VAL A 624 16.80 10.11 -19.41
CA VAL A 624 16.43 8.75 -19.02
C VAL A 624 16.41 8.61 -17.51
N GLN A 625 15.48 7.84 -17.00
CA GLN A 625 15.35 7.58 -15.59
C GLN A 625 14.84 6.17 -15.34
N THR A 626 15.39 5.47 -14.36
CA THR A 626 14.94 4.14 -13.97
C THR A 626 14.23 4.19 -12.62
N MET A 627 13.15 3.45 -12.48
CA MET A 627 12.35 3.39 -11.25
C MET A 627 12.13 1.94 -10.85
N PRO A 628 12.79 1.45 -9.79
CA PRO A 628 12.45 0.12 -9.25
C PRO A 628 11.08 0.18 -8.59
N GLY A 629 10.25 -0.84 -8.81
CA GLY A 629 8.85 -0.79 -8.44
C GLY A 629 8.19 -2.13 -8.11
N GLY A 630 6.90 -2.07 -7.93
CA GLY A 630 5.97 -3.19 -7.83
C GLY A 630 5.57 -3.71 -9.20
N GLY A 631 4.66 -4.69 -9.23
CA GLY A 631 4.10 -5.22 -10.48
C GLY A 631 3.17 -4.25 -11.19
N TYR A 632 2.77 -4.62 -12.37
CA TYR A 632 1.93 -3.82 -13.25
C TYR A 632 0.52 -4.39 -13.33
N ALA A 633 -0.47 -3.50 -13.49
CA ALA A 633 -1.85 -3.84 -13.83
C ALA A 633 -2.26 -3.03 -15.05
N THR A 634 -2.34 -3.67 -16.21
CA THR A 634 -2.74 -3.03 -17.47
C THR A 634 -4.19 -3.36 -17.77
N ILE A 635 -5.03 -2.34 -17.88
CA ILE A 635 -6.47 -2.44 -18.06
C ILE A 635 -6.87 -1.71 -19.33
N LYS A 636 -7.68 -2.37 -20.18
CA LYS A 636 -8.28 -1.75 -21.36
C LYS A 636 -9.28 -0.67 -20.93
N ILE A 637 -9.26 0.45 -21.64
CA ILE A 637 -10.24 1.53 -21.49
C ILE A 637 -11.38 1.26 -22.45
N GLU A 638 -12.58 1.00 -21.90
CA GLU A 638 -13.78 0.80 -22.69
C GLU A 638 -14.51 2.14 -22.82
N LEU A 639 -14.80 2.52 -24.08
CA LEU A 639 -15.50 3.76 -24.41
C LEU A 639 -17.01 3.47 -24.59
N PRO A 640 -17.90 4.40 -24.25
CA PRO A 640 -19.33 4.27 -24.56
C PRO A 640 -19.57 4.28 -26.07
N GLU A 641 -20.68 3.65 -26.51
CA GLU A 641 -21.02 3.50 -27.93
C GLU A 641 -21.12 4.86 -28.65
N ASN A 642 -21.58 5.91 -27.96
CA ASN A 642 -21.78 7.26 -28.50
C ASN A 642 -20.55 8.19 -28.26
N TRP A 643 -19.38 7.63 -27.95
CA TRP A 643 -18.16 8.40 -27.59
C TRP A 643 -17.84 9.53 -28.56
N ASP A 644 -17.79 9.25 -29.86
CA ASP A 644 -17.41 10.22 -30.86
C ASP A 644 -18.42 11.41 -30.92
N SER A 645 -19.71 11.14 -30.70
CA SER A 645 -20.75 12.19 -30.62
C SER A 645 -20.54 13.06 -29.39
N LEU A 646 -20.29 12.45 -28.22
CA LEU A 646 -20.03 13.19 -26.99
C LEU A 646 -18.77 14.05 -27.09
N MET A 647 -17.74 13.53 -27.71
CA MET A 647 -16.48 14.29 -27.90
C MET A 647 -16.65 15.44 -28.88
N ALA A 648 -17.42 15.26 -29.94
CA ALA A 648 -17.74 16.33 -30.88
C ALA A 648 -18.54 17.47 -30.22
N GLU A 649 -19.48 17.17 -29.33
CA GLU A 649 -20.23 18.18 -28.56
C GLU A 649 -19.31 19.04 -27.68
N LEU A 650 -18.24 18.46 -27.15
CA LEU A 650 -17.21 19.14 -26.36
C LEU A 650 -16.16 19.86 -27.22
N GLY A 651 -16.22 19.72 -28.55
CA GLY A 651 -15.26 20.33 -29.49
C GLY A 651 -13.94 19.57 -29.62
N TYR A 652 -13.88 18.33 -29.15
CA TYR A 652 -12.72 17.46 -29.39
C TYR A 652 -12.73 16.98 -30.86
N LYS A 653 -11.52 16.73 -31.38
CA LYS A 653 -11.37 16.05 -32.67
C LYS A 653 -11.79 14.57 -32.55
N PRO A 654 -12.22 13.96 -33.66
CA PRO A 654 -12.48 12.51 -33.68
C PRO A 654 -11.27 11.71 -33.20
N LEU A 655 -11.53 10.52 -32.68
CA LEU A 655 -10.48 9.60 -32.24
C LEU A 655 -9.61 9.21 -33.44
N GLU A 656 -8.38 9.70 -33.47
CA GLU A 656 -7.44 9.44 -34.55
C GLU A 656 -6.67 8.14 -34.30
N SER A 657 -6.78 7.19 -35.22
CA SER A 657 -6.03 5.94 -35.18
C SER A 657 -4.55 6.17 -35.46
N TYR A 658 -3.69 5.47 -34.71
CA TYR A 658 -2.27 5.39 -35.09
C TYR A 658 -2.13 4.56 -36.35
N SER A 659 -1.39 5.08 -37.32
CA SER A 659 -1.01 4.33 -38.53
C SER A 659 0.40 3.83 -38.38
N VAL A 660 0.63 2.56 -38.67
CA VAL A 660 2.00 2.03 -38.80
C VAL A 660 2.67 2.81 -39.94
N LEU A 661 3.64 3.64 -39.58
CA LEU A 661 4.44 4.34 -40.58
C LEU A 661 5.12 3.25 -41.44
N ARG A 662 4.63 3.03 -42.68
CA ARG A 662 5.35 2.20 -43.65
C ARG A 662 6.63 2.98 -43.98
N ARG A 663 7.78 2.47 -43.57
CA ARG A 663 9.08 2.93 -44.03
C ARG A 663 9.28 2.54 -45.49
#